data_5de14613d7b0c5c14f923b1c326e713e
#
_entry.id   5de14613d7b0c5c14f923b1c326e713e
#
_cell.length_a   1.000
_cell.length_b   1.000
_cell.length_c   1.000
_cell.angle_alpha   90.00
_cell.angle_beta   90.00
_cell.angle_gamma   90.00
#
_symmetry.space_group_name_H-M   'P 1'
#
loop_
_entity.id
_entity.type
_entity.pdbx_description
1 polymer ?
#
loop_
_entity_poly.entity_id
_entity_poly.type
_entity_poly.pdbx_seq_one_letter_code
_entity_poly.pdbx_strand_id
1 'polypeptide(L)'
;MSLYCGAVFAAEPSSPERGGWFEMPLEVSAGPRDGGDLYLVGGYNSIDAGTVPWGGIVESENLYVGDRAGEVVIVYGDGSRDEVPLVFGCTMWFRAHWLDGGAPFKTDRAEPEMTACLREALCLKGAFEGEPQCVLKIRLRNEPVREIFVRDNPDKRGEPIFTGGYLVSARTRGTLSGGVPVRADDPFFDTHAIDSRRPDLRTDCLERIVRRLYTFGDDCRRVPPFVYPEEYALARIEFTGDSYANILTRVFHDNVEDIVRNKMLPDGMICESSREADSWRYDGFGTWVPRAESYTSCMYSRNRPLVLLSMLGLGAEALRTADFLNRWLMYYPEQELYFGEVAIPGHWSVIPNKPLEYSRVLVGVGWPTRYTKERFGEDFQNYGNAEPDGHGMTMMSVANAWLCGGASAAWVRDNWKYVREAVRWIDWTMAHPDLSFNEHGLMYGETEGGMMEFTMFNNMPCFLGLRMYASMAEKAGRSVEAGRWNALADSLGEAILRYCVRDGKWNTEKFGFFHDPSLTTWAEYVGWDVGSDVPERWYELSRDTYRDDLARYVGDTYMGPRGLGYDHNLISQNALLLDRSADYDRFLRNLARLCYAPRLPKPFIVPECASYSREKDMIRRQGDLGNFVQQNEMLRTVMIAAGASKAADGVVKVMPRLPRGWNVRVSGLHVWGGDGATIDYRVDYPRGSRQRAVFRVTDRGDLRALKFRAGPFDCETVTVNGRECPTELSGDARWAWITIDALEDGREYTVDIR
;
A
#
# COMPACT_ATOMS: atom_id res chain seq x y z
N MET A 1 16.83 -13.09 52.87
CA MET A 1 15.41 -12.76 53.09
C MET A 1 15.09 -11.58 52.20
N SER A 2 14.46 -11.85 51.07
CA SER A 2 14.08 -10.81 50.13
C SER A 2 12.75 -10.24 50.63
N LEU A 3 12.74 -9.00 50.98
CA LEU A 3 11.56 -8.24 51.29
C LEU A 3 10.98 -7.66 50.00
N TYR A 4 10.03 -8.37 49.45
CA TYR A 4 9.18 -7.85 48.40
C TYR A 4 7.87 -7.38 49.05
N CYS A 5 7.56 -6.14 48.79
CA CYS A 5 6.16 -5.74 48.79
C CYS A 5 5.74 -5.80 47.31
N GLY A 6 5.12 -6.91 46.91
CA GLY A 6 4.56 -7.05 45.58
C GLY A 6 3.17 -6.40 45.54
N ALA A 7 2.97 -5.52 44.57
CA ALA A 7 1.62 -5.17 44.14
C ALA A 7 1.28 -6.09 42.99
N VAL A 8 0.28 -6.89 43.09
CA VAL A 8 -0.21 -7.73 42.00
C VAL A 8 -1.36 -6.97 41.35
N PHE A 9 -1.25 -6.71 40.09
CA PHE A 9 -2.37 -6.19 39.32
C PHE A 9 -3.41 -7.29 39.18
N ALA A 10 -4.53 -7.11 39.80
CA ALA A 10 -5.68 -7.98 39.59
C ALA A 10 -6.54 -7.34 38.48
N ALA A 11 -6.85 -8.17 37.55
CA ALA A 11 -7.85 -8.03 36.52
C ALA A 11 -7.40 -7.48 35.16
N GLU A 12 -7.98 -8.08 34.15
CA GLU A 12 -7.93 -7.57 32.80
C GLU A 12 -8.48 -6.15 32.76
N PRO A 13 -7.77 -5.19 32.15
CA PRO A 13 -8.26 -3.84 32.03
C PRO A 13 -9.54 -3.86 31.20
N SER A 14 -10.63 -3.35 31.78
CA SER A 14 -11.81 -3.04 30.99
C SER A 14 -11.44 -1.92 30.04
N SER A 15 -11.59 -2.14 28.75
CA SER A 15 -11.41 -1.11 27.74
C SER A 15 -12.28 0.10 28.07
N PRO A 16 -11.73 1.31 28.25
CA PRO A 16 -12.55 2.47 28.52
C PRO A 16 -13.39 2.79 27.29
N GLU A 17 -14.62 3.22 27.52
CA GLU A 17 -15.38 3.89 26.47
C GLU A 17 -14.56 5.05 25.93
N ARG A 18 -14.43 5.14 24.60
CA ARG A 18 -13.65 6.17 23.91
C ARG A 18 -13.94 7.56 24.47
N GLY A 19 -12.94 8.21 25.05
CA GLY A 19 -13.01 9.61 25.47
C GLY A 19 -12.69 9.92 26.93
N GLY A 20 -12.31 8.94 27.75
CA GLY A 20 -11.92 9.15 29.14
C GLY A 20 -10.49 8.71 29.45
N TRP A 21 -9.83 9.39 30.35
CA TRP A 21 -8.59 8.89 30.96
C TRP A 21 -8.94 7.64 31.77
N PHE A 22 -8.30 6.52 31.42
CA PHE A 22 -8.44 5.29 32.16
C PHE A 22 -7.44 5.29 33.32
N GLU A 23 -7.94 5.08 34.54
CA GLU A 23 -7.12 4.91 35.72
C GLU A 23 -7.10 3.43 36.14
N MET A 24 -5.92 2.81 36.11
CA MET A 24 -5.72 1.48 36.63
C MET A 24 -5.07 1.59 38.00
N PRO A 25 -5.83 1.39 39.11
CA PRO A 25 -5.28 1.43 40.45
C PRO A 25 -4.37 0.22 40.67
N LEU A 26 -3.20 0.45 41.22
CA LEU A 26 -2.30 -0.57 41.69
C LEU A 26 -2.58 -0.81 43.19
N GLU A 27 -2.97 -1.99 43.54
CA GLU A 27 -3.08 -2.35 44.97
C GLU A 27 -1.69 -2.41 45.60
N VAL A 28 -1.39 -1.42 46.44
CA VAL A 28 -0.15 -1.38 47.21
C VAL A 28 -0.39 -2.04 48.56
N SER A 29 -0.02 -3.30 48.70
CA SER A 29 -0.02 -3.91 50.01
C SER A 29 1.21 -3.44 50.79
N ALA A 30 0.98 -2.52 51.74
CA ALA A 30 1.96 -2.02 52.71
C ALA A 30 3.35 -1.66 52.09
N GLY A 31 3.42 -0.53 51.46
CA GLY A 31 4.67 -0.04 50.85
C GLY A 31 5.77 0.28 51.87
N PRO A 32 7.02 0.23 51.44
CA PRO A 32 8.15 0.66 52.27
C PRO A 32 8.02 2.15 52.63
N ARG A 33 8.28 2.47 53.86
CA ARG A 33 8.21 3.84 54.38
C ARG A 33 9.43 4.71 54.02
N ASP A 34 10.41 4.14 53.35
CA ASP A 34 11.76 4.70 53.23
C ASP A 34 12.19 4.94 51.79
N GLY A 35 11.32 5.23 50.87
CA GLY A 35 11.66 5.36 49.47
C GLY A 35 12.03 4.02 48.84
N GLY A 36 12.37 4.03 47.57
CA GLY A 36 12.76 2.83 46.85
C GLY A 36 12.54 2.94 45.37
N ASP A 37 12.61 1.83 44.69
CA ASP A 37 12.36 1.73 43.27
C ASP A 37 11.04 0.97 43.01
N LEU A 38 10.22 1.52 42.15
CA LEU A 38 9.04 0.86 41.60
C LEU A 38 9.43 0.21 40.28
N TYR A 39 9.15 -1.08 40.15
CA TYR A 39 9.29 -1.82 38.91
C TYR A 39 7.90 -2.13 38.37
N LEU A 40 7.64 -1.74 37.14
CA LEU A 40 6.39 -2.03 36.44
C LEU A 40 6.69 -2.98 35.27
N VAL A 41 6.01 -4.12 35.23
CA VAL A 41 6.14 -5.14 34.20
C VAL A 41 4.96 -5.07 33.27
N GLY A 42 5.22 -4.83 31.99
CA GLY A 42 4.16 -4.72 30.99
C GLY A 42 4.64 -4.01 29.74
N GLY A 43 3.73 -3.33 29.07
CA GLY A 43 4.05 -2.59 27.85
C GLY A 43 2.80 -1.99 27.25
N TYR A 44 2.94 -1.42 26.07
CA TYR A 44 1.84 -0.88 25.31
C TYR A 44 1.13 -2.02 24.55
N ASN A 45 -0.15 -2.14 24.76
CA ASN A 45 -0.98 -3.09 24.05
C ASN A 45 -1.69 -2.36 22.92
N SER A 46 -1.35 -2.69 21.69
CA SER A 46 -2.20 -2.37 20.55
C SER A 46 -3.12 -3.56 20.30
N ILE A 47 -4.30 -3.30 19.79
CA ILE A 47 -5.37 -4.29 19.62
C ILE A 47 -4.92 -5.54 18.87
N ASP A 48 -3.84 -5.45 18.06
CA ASP A 48 -3.29 -6.54 17.26
C ASP A 48 -1.91 -7.07 17.71
N ALA A 49 -1.58 -6.91 18.95
CA ALA A 49 -0.26 -7.29 19.50
C ALA A 49 0.13 -8.77 19.37
N GLY A 50 -0.68 -9.62 18.79
CA GLY A 50 -0.43 -11.06 18.66
C GLY A 50 -0.38 -11.59 17.24
N THR A 51 -0.69 -10.78 16.26
CA THR A 51 -0.70 -11.19 14.86
C THR A 51 0.43 -10.55 14.08
N VAL A 52 0.77 -11.19 13.02
CA VAL A 52 1.71 -10.80 11.98
C VAL A 52 1.81 -9.28 11.83
N PRO A 53 2.95 -8.77 11.45
CA PRO A 53 3.25 -7.33 11.23
C PRO A 53 2.20 -6.47 10.55
N TRP A 54 1.29 -7.06 9.83
CA TRP A 54 0.18 -6.39 9.14
C TRP A 54 -0.83 -5.74 10.08
N GLY A 55 -1.30 -6.46 11.09
CA GLY A 55 -2.29 -5.93 12.03
C GLY A 55 -1.73 -4.81 12.90
N GLY A 56 -0.53 -5.01 13.43
CA GLY A 56 0.16 -4.01 14.25
C GLY A 56 0.47 -2.71 13.50
N ILE A 57 0.57 -2.74 12.19
CA ILE A 57 0.79 -1.55 11.36
C ILE A 57 -0.45 -0.65 11.37
N VAL A 58 -1.61 -1.22 11.18
CA VAL A 58 -2.87 -0.45 11.07
C VAL A 58 -3.25 0.20 12.38
N GLU A 59 -3.07 -0.50 13.48
CA GLU A 59 -3.54 -0.05 14.79
C GLU A 59 -2.55 0.84 15.53
N SER A 60 -1.26 0.72 15.23
CA SER A 60 -0.23 1.62 15.75
C SER A 60 -0.10 2.92 14.97
N GLU A 61 -1.01 3.20 14.03
CA GLU A 61 -0.96 4.39 13.17
C GLU A 61 -0.84 5.71 13.93
N ASN A 62 -1.42 5.77 15.11
CA ASN A 62 -1.40 6.99 15.92
C ASN A 62 -0.25 7.04 16.93
N LEU A 63 0.58 6.02 17.03
CA LEU A 63 1.67 5.95 17.99
C LEU A 63 3.03 6.02 17.30
N TYR A 64 3.77 7.07 17.62
CA TYR A 64 5.11 7.33 17.09
C TYR A 64 6.12 7.35 18.23
N VAL A 65 7.37 7.02 17.94
CA VAL A 65 8.46 7.18 18.93
C VAL A 65 8.50 8.64 19.40
N GLY A 66 8.53 8.82 20.70
CA GLY A 66 8.45 10.13 21.35
C GLY A 66 7.03 10.57 21.71
N ASP A 67 5.99 9.82 21.33
CA ASP A 67 4.63 10.12 21.75
C ASP A 67 4.39 9.71 23.20
N ARG A 68 3.59 10.52 23.88
CA ARG A 68 3.09 10.20 25.23
C ARG A 68 1.94 9.20 25.10
N ALA A 69 2.20 7.95 25.49
CA ALA A 69 1.20 6.87 25.49
C ALA A 69 0.33 6.87 26.74
N GLY A 70 0.76 7.56 27.80
CA GLY A 70 0.08 7.64 29.07
C GLY A 70 0.98 8.18 30.16
N GLU A 71 0.68 7.86 31.41
CA GLU A 71 1.50 8.24 32.55
C GLU A 71 1.32 7.31 33.75
N VAL A 72 2.33 7.22 34.59
CA VAL A 72 2.24 6.61 35.92
C VAL A 72 2.12 7.73 36.95
N VAL A 73 1.06 7.73 37.71
CA VAL A 73 0.82 8.68 38.79
C VAL A 73 1.07 8.00 40.12
N ILE A 74 1.94 8.57 40.93
CA ILE A 74 2.33 8.05 42.24
C ILE A 74 1.84 9.05 43.29
N VAL A 75 0.96 8.61 44.21
CA VAL A 75 0.44 9.42 45.29
C VAL A 75 1.09 9.00 46.61
N TYR A 76 1.67 9.96 47.29
CA TYR A 76 2.36 9.74 48.54
C TYR A 76 1.45 9.97 49.76
N GLY A 77 1.91 9.50 50.93
CA GLY A 77 1.14 9.59 52.18
C GLY A 77 0.83 11.02 52.65
N ASP A 78 1.63 11.99 52.24
CA ASP A 78 1.42 13.42 52.47
C ASP A 78 0.43 14.08 51.50
N GLY A 79 -0.08 13.31 50.54
CA GLY A 79 -1.00 13.77 49.49
C GLY A 79 -0.29 14.38 48.26
N SER A 80 1.02 14.49 48.29
CA SER A 80 1.78 14.93 47.12
C SER A 80 1.76 13.87 46.01
N ARG A 81 2.00 14.29 44.73
CA ARG A 81 1.97 13.44 43.57
C ARG A 81 3.23 13.60 42.74
N ASP A 82 3.64 12.49 42.11
CA ASP A 82 4.60 12.48 41.00
C ASP A 82 3.91 11.88 39.78
N GLU A 83 4.24 12.41 38.61
CA GLU A 83 3.73 11.94 37.34
C GLU A 83 4.91 11.58 36.45
N VAL A 84 5.00 10.30 36.06
CA VAL A 84 6.04 9.80 35.16
C VAL A 84 5.40 9.53 33.82
N PRO A 85 5.75 10.30 32.79
CA PRO A 85 5.20 10.09 31.46
C PRO A 85 5.61 8.74 30.87
N LEU A 86 4.67 8.05 30.27
CA LEU A 86 4.91 6.86 29.46
C LEU A 86 5.11 7.31 28.02
N VAL A 87 6.38 7.40 27.60
CA VAL A 87 6.78 7.88 26.29
C VAL A 87 7.30 6.71 25.46
N PHE A 88 6.67 6.50 24.32
CA PHE A 88 7.03 5.42 23.42
C PHE A 88 8.46 5.59 22.88
N GLY A 89 9.28 4.57 23.04
CA GLY A 89 10.71 4.61 22.72
C GLY A 89 11.61 5.03 23.87
N CYS A 90 11.02 5.37 25.05
CA CYS A 90 11.78 5.69 26.26
C CYS A 90 11.29 4.89 27.46
N THR A 91 10.15 5.23 28.01
CA THR A 91 9.56 4.59 29.19
C THR A 91 8.46 3.59 28.84
N MET A 92 8.16 3.44 27.56
CA MET A 92 7.14 2.55 27.03
C MET A 92 7.55 1.95 25.70
N TRP A 93 7.18 0.69 25.48
CA TRP A 93 7.36 -0.04 24.25
C TRP A 93 6.23 -1.05 24.05
N PHE A 94 6.08 -1.65 22.85
CA PHE A 94 5.09 -2.69 22.60
C PHE A 94 5.34 -3.94 23.46
N ARG A 95 4.31 -4.41 24.11
CA ARG A 95 4.37 -5.60 24.98
C ARG A 95 4.73 -6.87 24.22
N ALA A 96 4.22 -7.05 23.02
CA ALA A 96 4.33 -8.32 22.27
C ALA A 96 5.44 -8.33 21.22
N HIS A 97 6.15 -7.24 21.01
CA HIS A 97 7.18 -7.15 19.96
C HIS A 97 8.61 -7.19 20.50
N TRP A 98 8.88 -8.15 21.37
CA TRP A 98 10.25 -8.45 21.77
C TRP A 98 10.83 -9.48 20.82
N LEU A 99 11.87 -9.11 20.11
CA LEU A 99 12.58 -9.93 19.18
C LEU A 99 13.85 -10.46 19.86
N ASP A 100 14.30 -11.65 19.47
CA ASP A 100 15.60 -12.25 19.80
C ASP A 100 16.20 -11.92 21.18
N GLY A 101 16.01 -12.82 22.14
CA GLY A 101 16.70 -12.74 23.44
C GLY A 101 16.30 -11.57 24.34
N GLY A 102 15.12 -11.00 24.15
CA GLY A 102 14.59 -9.90 24.98
C GLY A 102 14.96 -8.51 24.48
N ALA A 103 15.53 -8.39 23.29
CA ALA A 103 15.72 -7.10 22.66
C ALA A 103 14.43 -6.62 21.98
N PRO A 104 14.11 -5.32 21.98
CA PRO A 104 12.89 -4.79 21.37
C PRO A 104 12.90 -4.83 19.82
N PHE A 105 14.03 -5.23 19.22
CA PHE A 105 14.21 -5.40 17.77
C PHE A 105 15.41 -6.29 17.49
N LYS A 106 15.54 -6.77 16.26
CA LYS A 106 16.68 -7.63 15.86
C LYS A 106 17.99 -6.85 15.83
N THR A 107 18.82 -7.06 16.82
CA THR A 107 20.06 -6.30 17.01
C THR A 107 21.19 -6.69 16.05
N ASP A 108 21.18 -7.92 15.54
CA ASP A 108 22.15 -8.42 14.56
C ASP A 108 22.07 -7.74 13.20
N ARG A 109 20.92 -7.12 12.90
CA ARG A 109 20.62 -6.49 11.61
C ARG A 109 20.23 -5.02 11.75
N ALA A 110 20.14 -4.52 12.97
CA ALA A 110 19.83 -3.13 13.22
C ALA A 110 21.00 -2.22 12.82
N GLU A 111 20.68 -1.05 12.31
CA GLU A 111 21.69 -0.04 12.05
C GLU A 111 22.42 0.33 13.35
N PRO A 112 23.77 0.32 13.38
CA PRO A 112 24.52 0.52 14.62
C PRO A 112 24.21 1.83 15.35
N GLU A 113 24.01 2.92 14.60
CA GLU A 113 23.69 4.24 15.17
C GLU A 113 22.30 4.25 15.80
N MET A 114 21.31 3.63 15.15
CA MET A 114 19.96 3.51 15.69
C MET A 114 19.95 2.64 16.94
N THR A 115 20.68 1.52 16.90
CA THR A 115 20.83 0.64 18.05
C THR A 115 21.44 1.38 19.24
N ALA A 116 22.46 2.18 19.00
CA ALA A 116 23.08 3.00 20.06
C ALA A 116 22.10 4.04 20.62
N CYS A 117 21.36 4.74 19.77
CA CYS A 117 20.34 5.71 20.20
C CYS A 117 19.24 5.06 21.03
N LEU A 118 18.74 3.89 20.62
CA LEU A 118 17.71 3.17 21.37
C LEU A 118 18.21 2.65 22.71
N ARG A 119 19.44 2.14 22.77
CA ARG A 119 20.07 1.74 24.04
C ARG A 119 20.21 2.91 25.02
N GLU A 120 20.52 4.09 24.50
CA GLU A 120 20.63 5.30 25.30
C GLU A 120 19.27 5.82 25.75
N ALA A 121 18.26 5.76 24.90
CA ALA A 121 16.92 6.31 25.16
C ALA A 121 16.04 5.40 26.02
N LEU A 122 16.05 4.09 25.78
CA LEU A 122 15.17 3.16 26.45
C LEU A 122 15.52 2.99 27.93
N CYS A 123 14.56 3.26 28.78
CA CYS A 123 14.61 3.10 30.24
C CYS A 123 13.92 1.81 30.67
N LEU A 124 14.03 0.74 29.88
CA LEU A 124 13.32 -0.52 30.07
C LEU A 124 14.27 -1.70 30.17
N LYS A 125 13.81 -2.76 30.82
CA LYS A 125 14.39 -4.10 30.70
C LYS A 125 13.51 -4.98 29.86
N GLY A 126 14.10 -5.92 29.11
CA GLY A 126 13.41 -6.70 28.11
C GLY A 126 13.02 -8.10 28.52
N ALA A 127 13.26 -8.50 29.77
CA ALA A 127 12.91 -9.84 30.21
C ALA A 127 12.39 -9.85 31.65
N PHE A 128 11.35 -10.64 31.87
CA PHE A 128 10.80 -10.94 33.18
C PHE A 128 10.35 -12.39 33.22
N GLU A 129 10.80 -13.13 34.24
CA GLU A 129 10.48 -14.56 34.42
C GLU A 129 10.82 -15.46 33.20
N GLY A 130 11.84 -15.07 32.44
CA GLY A 130 12.22 -15.79 31.22
C GLY A 130 11.44 -15.42 29.95
N GLU A 131 10.38 -14.62 30.10
CA GLU A 131 9.59 -14.12 28.98
C GLU A 131 10.01 -12.71 28.56
N PRO A 132 10.01 -12.40 27.27
CA PRO A 132 10.29 -11.06 26.77
C PRO A 132 9.21 -10.09 27.21
N GLN A 133 9.52 -9.17 28.11
CA GLN A 133 8.59 -8.16 28.62
C GLN A 133 9.29 -6.84 28.93
N CYS A 134 8.58 -5.74 28.81
CA CYS A 134 9.07 -4.46 29.28
C CYS A 134 9.05 -4.40 30.83
N VAL A 135 10.14 -3.91 31.39
CA VAL A 135 10.22 -3.60 32.83
C VAL A 135 10.69 -2.16 33.01
N LEU A 136 9.79 -1.29 33.43
CA LEU A 136 10.08 0.11 33.73
C LEU A 136 10.52 0.25 35.21
N LYS A 137 11.65 0.91 35.46
CA LYS A 137 12.15 1.20 36.81
C LYS A 137 11.99 2.67 37.13
N ILE A 138 11.25 2.98 38.20
CA ILE A 138 10.99 4.33 38.67
C ILE A 138 11.56 4.47 40.07
N ARG A 139 12.42 5.48 40.30
CA ARG A 139 12.90 5.82 41.63
C ARG A 139 11.91 6.74 42.32
N LEU A 140 11.42 6.30 43.46
CA LEU A 140 10.44 6.99 44.25
C LEU A 140 11.08 8.01 45.23
N ARG A 141 10.28 8.93 45.71
CA ARG A 141 10.66 9.76 46.88
C ARG A 141 10.85 8.90 48.12
N ASN A 142 11.56 9.46 49.08
CA ASN A 142 11.69 8.84 50.40
C ASN A 142 10.46 9.11 51.27
N GLU A 143 9.28 8.85 50.75
CA GLU A 143 7.97 9.05 51.30
C GLU A 143 7.11 7.80 51.16
N PRO A 144 6.22 7.49 52.09
CA PRO A 144 5.30 6.37 51.95
C PRO A 144 4.42 6.53 50.71
N VAL A 145 4.36 5.51 49.88
CA VAL A 145 3.43 5.48 48.74
C VAL A 145 2.05 5.07 49.22
N ARG A 146 1.05 5.85 48.86
CA ARG A 146 -0.35 5.59 49.17
C ARG A 146 -1.08 4.89 48.02
N GLU A 147 -0.91 5.40 46.83
CA GLU A 147 -1.61 4.92 45.65
C GLU A 147 -0.68 5.06 44.43
N ILE A 148 -0.86 4.18 43.45
CA ILE A 148 -0.23 4.26 42.14
C ILE A 148 -1.33 4.04 41.10
N PHE A 149 -1.36 4.87 40.08
CA PHE A 149 -2.26 4.74 38.94
C PHE A 149 -1.48 4.71 37.65
N VAL A 150 -2.02 4.01 36.67
CA VAL A 150 -1.60 4.14 35.27
C VAL A 150 -2.75 4.81 34.54
N ARG A 151 -2.45 5.89 33.83
CA ARG A 151 -3.40 6.59 32.98
C ARG A 151 -3.06 6.38 31.53
N ASP A 152 -4.05 6.07 30.75
CA ASP A 152 -3.94 5.99 29.31
C ASP A 152 -4.06 7.38 28.66
N ASN A 153 -3.49 7.52 27.45
CA ASN A 153 -3.71 8.68 26.60
C ASN A 153 -4.83 8.36 25.58
N PRO A 154 -6.03 8.89 25.74
CA PRO A 154 -7.17 8.57 24.90
C PRO A 154 -7.02 9.03 23.44
N ASP A 155 -6.07 9.93 23.16
CA ASP A 155 -5.77 10.39 21.79
C ASP A 155 -4.89 9.41 21.00
N LYS A 156 -4.41 8.33 21.65
CA LYS A 156 -3.59 7.30 21.05
C LYS A 156 -4.35 5.97 21.00
N ARG A 157 -4.18 5.22 19.92
CA ARG A 157 -4.73 3.87 19.83
C ARG A 157 -3.89 2.90 20.64
N GLY A 158 -4.55 1.96 21.31
CA GLY A 158 -3.92 1.04 22.25
C GLY A 158 -3.86 1.65 23.65
N GLU A 159 -3.34 0.91 24.58
CA GLU A 159 -3.29 1.27 25.99
C GLU A 159 -2.03 0.75 26.69
N PRO A 160 -1.51 1.44 27.72
CA PRO A 160 -0.46 0.90 28.55
C PRO A 160 -1.02 -0.19 29.47
N ILE A 161 -0.47 -1.40 29.37
CA ILE A 161 -0.85 -2.56 30.19
C ILE A 161 0.32 -2.99 31.04
N PHE A 162 0.13 -3.02 32.34
CA PHE A 162 1.07 -3.58 33.28
C PHE A 162 0.48 -4.83 33.93
N THR A 163 1.21 -5.94 33.87
CA THR A 163 0.82 -7.23 34.41
C THR A 163 1.38 -7.48 35.80
N GLY A 164 2.32 -6.65 36.25
CA GLY A 164 2.89 -6.71 37.58
C GLY A 164 3.56 -5.41 37.99
N GLY A 165 3.58 -5.13 39.28
CA GLY A 165 4.31 -4.02 39.86
C GLY A 165 4.98 -4.43 41.17
N TYR A 166 6.23 -3.99 41.36
CA TYR A 166 7.03 -4.34 42.54
C TYR A 166 7.63 -3.11 43.14
N LEU A 167 7.45 -2.93 44.43
CA LEU A 167 8.10 -1.88 45.23
C LEU A 167 9.31 -2.50 45.95
N VAL A 168 10.47 -1.93 45.75
CA VAL A 168 11.71 -2.40 46.39
C VAL A 168 12.26 -1.28 47.28
N SER A 169 12.42 -1.54 48.56
CA SER A 169 12.99 -0.58 49.50
C SER A 169 14.46 -0.27 49.19
N ALA A 170 14.86 0.98 49.40
CA ALA A 170 16.27 1.41 49.21
C ALA A 170 17.26 0.64 50.10
N ARG A 171 16.80 0.01 51.19
CA ARG A 171 17.61 -0.76 52.13
C ARG A 171 17.74 -2.24 51.74
N THR A 172 16.89 -2.74 50.87
CA THR A 172 16.88 -4.13 50.46
C THR A 172 17.36 -4.23 49.00
N ARG A 173 18.62 -4.46 48.79
CA ARG A 173 19.17 -4.94 47.52
C ARG A 173 18.96 -6.45 47.45
N GLY A 174 17.83 -6.87 47.00
CA GLY A 174 17.53 -8.30 46.81
C GLY A 174 17.08 -8.58 45.39
N THR A 175 17.40 -9.74 44.90
CA THR A 175 16.82 -10.31 43.68
C THR A 175 15.32 -10.46 43.82
N LEU A 176 14.57 -10.14 42.77
CA LEU A 176 13.13 -10.38 42.66
C LEU A 176 12.82 -11.84 43.01
N SER A 177 12.11 -12.14 44.13
CA SER A 177 11.85 -13.50 44.55
C SER A 177 10.62 -14.04 43.84
N GLY A 178 10.79 -15.18 43.20
CA GLY A 178 9.73 -15.89 42.48
C GLY A 178 9.86 -15.87 40.98
N GLY A 179 10.74 -15.02 40.44
CA GLY A 179 11.00 -14.96 39.02
C GLY A 179 12.47 -15.24 38.67
N VAL A 180 12.71 -15.55 37.41
CA VAL A 180 14.05 -15.55 36.85
C VAL A 180 14.64 -14.16 37.08
N PRO A 181 15.86 -14.05 37.67
CA PRO A 181 16.44 -12.73 37.89
C PRO A 181 16.53 -12.01 36.56
N VAL A 182 15.98 -10.79 36.52
CA VAL A 182 16.20 -9.88 35.41
C VAL A 182 17.71 -9.80 35.25
N ARG A 183 18.28 -10.20 34.14
CA ARG A 183 19.72 -10.17 33.90
C ARG A 183 20.20 -8.76 34.04
N ALA A 184 20.84 -8.47 35.18
CA ALA A 184 21.42 -7.14 35.45
C ALA A 184 22.60 -6.82 34.53
N ASP A 185 23.06 -7.80 33.81
CA ASP A 185 24.23 -7.80 32.93
C ASP A 185 23.88 -7.77 31.43
N ASP A 186 22.58 -7.65 31.06
CA ASP A 186 22.21 -7.42 29.67
C ASP A 186 22.56 -5.95 29.29
N PRO A 187 23.61 -5.74 28.47
CA PRO A 187 24.08 -4.40 28.15
C PRO A 187 23.05 -3.58 27.35
N PHE A 188 22.07 -4.24 26.76
CA PHE A 188 21.01 -3.56 26.00
C PHE A 188 20.00 -2.89 26.93
N PHE A 189 19.78 -3.48 28.10
CA PHE A 189 18.82 -3.00 29.08
C PHE A 189 19.51 -2.56 30.38
N ASP A 190 20.66 -1.95 30.28
CA ASP A 190 21.25 -1.29 31.44
C ASP A 190 20.38 -0.08 31.80
N THR A 191 19.32 -0.39 32.54
CA THR A 191 18.31 0.58 32.91
C THR A 191 18.78 1.47 34.02
N HIS A 192 18.76 2.75 33.78
CA HIS A 192 18.72 3.73 34.85
C HIS A 192 17.28 3.86 35.33
N ALA A 193 17.12 4.07 36.64
CA ALA A 193 15.84 4.40 37.21
C ALA A 193 15.43 5.81 36.81
N ILE A 194 14.20 5.99 36.37
CA ILE A 194 13.61 7.31 36.18
C ILE A 194 13.30 7.91 37.55
N ASP A 195 13.80 9.08 37.88
CA ASP A 195 13.42 9.81 39.10
C ASP A 195 11.99 10.32 38.96
N SER A 196 11.08 9.88 39.83
CA SER A 196 9.67 10.25 39.76
C SER A 196 9.42 11.76 39.86
N ARG A 197 10.29 12.49 40.55
CA ARG A 197 10.16 13.96 40.72
C ARG A 197 10.62 14.74 39.49
N ARG A 198 11.57 14.19 38.75
CA ARG A 198 12.19 14.82 37.57
C ARG A 198 12.50 13.76 36.53
N PRO A 199 11.48 13.25 35.83
CA PRO A 199 11.70 12.23 34.83
C PRO A 199 12.66 12.71 33.75
N ASP A 200 13.82 12.07 33.63
CA ASP A 200 14.73 12.27 32.50
C ASP A 200 14.28 11.34 31.36
N LEU A 201 13.62 11.95 30.39
CA LEU A 201 13.08 11.22 29.23
C LEU A 201 14.09 11.08 28.09
N ARG A 202 15.35 11.42 28.31
CA ARG A 202 16.38 11.30 27.26
C ARG A 202 15.96 11.99 25.95
N THR A 203 15.44 13.20 26.06
CA THR A 203 14.83 13.93 24.93
C THR A 203 15.75 14.03 23.72
N ASP A 204 17.06 14.28 23.94
CA ASP A 204 18.03 14.37 22.85
C ASP A 204 18.19 13.03 22.11
N CYS A 205 18.18 11.92 22.83
CA CYS A 205 18.24 10.58 22.24
C CYS A 205 16.96 10.27 21.46
N LEU A 206 15.80 10.57 22.05
CA LEU A 206 14.51 10.42 21.38
C LEU A 206 14.45 11.26 20.11
N GLU A 207 14.91 12.49 20.13
CA GLU A 207 14.92 13.36 18.96
C GLU A 207 15.81 12.78 17.84
N ARG A 208 16.97 12.23 18.18
CA ARG A 208 17.85 11.56 17.20
C ARG A 208 17.16 10.35 16.58
N ILE A 209 16.47 9.52 17.40
CA ILE A 209 15.70 8.36 16.92
C ILE A 209 14.58 8.83 15.97
N VAL A 210 13.78 9.80 16.41
CA VAL A 210 12.66 10.34 15.65
C VAL A 210 13.14 10.89 14.29
N ARG A 211 14.23 11.63 14.28
CA ARG A 211 14.80 12.16 13.03
C ARG A 211 15.36 11.08 12.11
N ARG A 212 15.75 9.95 12.66
CA ARG A 212 16.27 8.83 11.86
C ARG A 212 15.13 7.99 11.26
N LEU A 213 14.11 7.72 12.07
CA LEU A 213 12.98 6.86 11.69
C LEU A 213 12.01 7.52 10.70
N TYR A 214 11.78 8.81 10.86
CA TYR A 214 10.68 9.49 10.19
C TYR A 214 11.16 10.52 9.18
N THR A 215 10.33 10.73 8.16
CA THR A 215 10.51 11.79 7.17
C THR A 215 9.67 12.99 7.57
N PHE A 216 10.28 14.16 7.59
CA PHE A 216 9.62 15.43 7.91
C PHE A 216 9.30 16.23 6.64
N GLY A 217 8.33 17.14 6.73
CA GLY A 217 7.98 18.00 5.60
C GLY A 217 9.17 18.78 5.04
N ASP A 218 10.09 19.19 5.91
CA ASP A 218 11.31 19.92 5.52
C ASP A 218 12.31 19.09 4.70
N ASP A 219 12.33 17.79 4.88
CA ASP A 219 13.20 16.88 4.12
C ASP A 219 12.87 16.93 2.61
N CYS A 220 11.60 17.19 2.27
CA CYS A 220 11.15 17.26 0.90
C CYS A 220 11.46 18.57 0.18
N ARG A 221 11.88 19.62 0.89
CA ARG A 221 12.03 20.97 0.32
C ARG A 221 13.25 21.19 -0.56
N ARG A 222 14.26 20.33 -0.50
CA ARG A 222 15.58 20.55 -1.14
C ARG A 222 16.06 19.33 -1.92
N VAL A 223 15.18 18.67 -2.66
CA VAL A 223 15.58 17.56 -3.54
C VAL A 223 15.89 18.12 -4.93
N PRO A 224 17.11 17.95 -5.42
CA PRO A 224 17.48 18.45 -6.73
C PRO A 224 16.79 17.69 -7.84
N PRO A 225 16.69 18.25 -9.06
CA PRO A 225 16.21 17.54 -10.23
C PRO A 225 16.98 16.24 -10.44
N PHE A 226 16.27 15.20 -10.81
CA PHE A 226 16.86 13.95 -11.24
C PHE A 226 17.26 14.05 -12.71
N VAL A 227 18.46 13.59 -13.01
CA VAL A 227 18.98 13.52 -14.39
C VAL A 227 19.12 12.05 -14.77
N TYR A 228 18.38 11.64 -15.77
CA TYR A 228 18.50 10.29 -16.32
C TYR A 228 19.91 10.04 -16.88
N PRO A 229 20.48 8.84 -16.69
CA PRO A 229 21.70 8.45 -17.36
C PRO A 229 21.58 8.64 -18.88
N GLU A 230 22.69 8.99 -19.55
CA GLU A 230 22.69 9.23 -20.99
C GLU A 230 22.21 8.00 -21.77
N GLU A 231 22.66 6.82 -21.36
CA GLU A 231 22.32 5.51 -21.97
C GLU A 231 21.08 4.83 -21.36
N TYR A 232 20.17 5.62 -20.78
CA TYR A 232 18.96 5.04 -20.22
C TYR A 232 18.05 4.51 -21.31
N ALA A 233 17.82 3.20 -21.32
CA ALA A 233 17.16 2.48 -22.42
C ALA A 233 15.62 2.50 -22.35
N LEU A 234 15.04 2.83 -21.20
CA LEU A 234 13.60 2.82 -21.01
C LEU A 234 12.99 4.19 -21.28
N ALA A 235 11.68 4.23 -21.46
CA ALA A 235 10.95 5.50 -21.52
C ALA A 235 11.16 6.33 -20.25
N ARG A 236 11.26 7.65 -20.43
CA ARG A 236 11.53 8.60 -19.35
C ARG A 236 10.28 9.40 -19.05
N ILE A 237 9.90 9.47 -17.79
CA ILE A 237 8.85 10.35 -17.28
C ILE A 237 9.51 11.33 -16.32
N GLU A 238 9.44 12.62 -16.62
CA GLU A 238 10.12 13.65 -15.85
C GLU A 238 9.12 14.77 -15.51
N PHE A 239 8.94 15.02 -14.23
CA PHE A 239 8.23 16.18 -13.73
C PHE A 239 9.23 17.22 -13.24
N THR A 240 8.93 18.49 -13.51
CA THR A 240 9.71 19.63 -13.03
C THR A 240 8.78 20.72 -12.51
N GLY A 241 9.30 21.61 -11.68
CA GLY A 241 8.53 22.74 -11.14
C GLY A 241 8.89 23.03 -9.68
N ASP A 242 8.91 22.02 -8.85
CA ASP A 242 9.34 22.13 -7.46
C ASP A 242 10.04 20.84 -6.98
N SER A 243 10.42 20.79 -5.71
CA SER A 243 11.11 19.62 -5.15
C SER A 243 10.24 18.38 -5.07
N TYR A 244 8.92 18.49 -4.97
CA TYR A 244 8.01 17.34 -5.00
C TYR A 244 7.95 16.70 -6.39
N ALA A 245 7.96 17.52 -7.44
CA ALA A 245 8.10 17.06 -8.82
C ALA A 245 9.41 16.27 -9.00
N ASN A 246 10.51 16.80 -8.47
CA ASN A 246 11.82 16.14 -8.51
C ASN A 246 11.81 14.80 -7.77
N ILE A 247 11.20 14.76 -6.58
CA ILE A 247 11.04 13.52 -5.81
C ILE A 247 10.25 12.50 -6.62
N LEU A 248 9.09 12.89 -7.16
CA LEU A 248 8.21 11.95 -7.85
C LEU A 248 8.87 11.38 -9.12
N THR A 249 9.64 12.20 -9.84
CA THR A 249 10.47 11.72 -10.97
C THR A 249 11.47 10.68 -10.51
N ARG A 250 12.17 10.93 -9.41
CA ARG A 250 13.15 9.98 -8.88
C ARG A 250 12.48 8.71 -8.35
N VAL A 251 11.37 8.85 -7.63
CA VAL A 251 10.56 7.72 -7.14
C VAL A 251 10.12 6.84 -8.32
N PHE A 252 9.60 7.44 -9.39
CA PHE A 252 9.22 6.69 -10.60
C PHE A 252 10.40 5.90 -11.15
N HIS A 253 11.52 6.56 -11.40
CA HIS A 253 12.72 5.93 -11.95
C HIS A 253 13.22 4.78 -11.07
N ASP A 254 13.43 5.02 -9.77
CA ASP A 254 14.06 4.04 -8.88
C ASP A 254 13.16 2.80 -8.70
N ASN A 255 11.83 2.95 -8.71
CA ASN A 255 10.91 1.82 -8.61
C ASN A 255 10.81 1.03 -9.93
N VAL A 256 10.88 1.66 -11.08
CA VAL A 256 11.01 0.94 -12.38
C VAL A 256 12.28 0.12 -12.40
N GLU A 257 13.42 0.72 -12.02
CA GLU A 257 14.71 0.01 -11.95
C GLU A 257 14.68 -1.14 -10.94
N ASP A 258 14.05 -0.97 -9.79
CA ASP A 258 13.90 -2.03 -8.77
C ASP A 258 13.08 -3.20 -9.32
N ILE A 259 11.97 -2.94 -10.00
CA ILE A 259 11.16 -3.99 -10.64
C ILE A 259 11.98 -4.76 -11.68
N VAL A 260 12.64 -4.04 -12.58
CA VAL A 260 13.37 -4.65 -13.70
C VAL A 260 14.56 -5.46 -13.23
N ARG A 261 15.34 -4.93 -12.29
CA ARG A 261 16.61 -5.55 -11.87
C ARG A 261 16.46 -6.57 -10.76
N ASN A 262 15.55 -6.30 -9.80
CA ASN A 262 15.50 -7.05 -8.56
C ASN A 262 14.31 -8.00 -8.47
N LYS A 263 13.26 -7.81 -9.28
CA LYS A 263 12.01 -8.57 -9.16
C LYS A 263 11.68 -9.43 -10.37
N MET A 264 12.00 -8.99 -11.57
CA MET A 264 11.71 -9.76 -12.77
C MET A 264 12.67 -10.94 -12.91
N LEU A 265 12.13 -12.13 -13.08
CA LEU A 265 12.88 -13.33 -13.35
C LEU A 265 12.97 -13.64 -14.86
N PRO A 266 13.99 -14.40 -15.28
CA PRO A 266 14.15 -14.74 -16.69
C PRO A 266 12.96 -15.50 -17.30
N ASP A 267 12.20 -16.21 -16.50
CA ASP A 267 11.01 -16.98 -16.91
C ASP A 267 9.71 -16.15 -16.92
N GLY A 268 9.78 -14.88 -16.54
CA GLY A 268 8.67 -13.94 -16.57
C GLY A 268 7.97 -13.75 -15.23
N MET A 269 8.34 -14.49 -14.17
CA MET A 269 7.83 -14.21 -12.85
C MET A 269 8.27 -12.82 -12.38
N ILE A 270 7.39 -12.08 -11.74
CA ILE A 270 7.72 -10.85 -10.99
C ILE A 270 7.47 -11.13 -9.51
N CYS A 271 8.51 -10.96 -8.70
CA CYS A 271 8.44 -11.20 -7.26
C CYS A 271 7.73 -10.04 -6.54
N GLU A 272 7.02 -10.35 -5.47
CA GLU A 272 6.39 -9.33 -4.63
C GLU A 272 7.40 -8.40 -3.99
N SER A 273 8.50 -8.95 -3.51
CA SER A 273 9.63 -8.20 -3.00
C SER A 273 10.93 -8.65 -3.65
N SER A 274 11.99 -7.86 -3.53
CA SER A 274 13.29 -8.20 -4.10
C SER A 274 13.82 -9.51 -3.49
N ARG A 275 14.38 -10.40 -4.33
CA ARG A 275 14.90 -11.71 -3.96
C ARG A 275 16.30 -11.70 -3.38
N GLU A 276 17.02 -10.62 -3.58
CA GLU A 276 18.41 -10.52 -3.14
C GLU A 276 18.48 -10.07 -1.67
N ALA A 277 19.70 -10.04 -1.13
CA ALA A 277 19.97 -9.52 0.21
C ALA A 277 19.45 -8.11 0.48
N ASP A 278 18.97 -7.45 -0.55
CA ASP A 278 18.33 -6.13 -0.51
C ASP A 278 16.81 -6.17 -0.28
N SER A 279 16.22 -7.35 -0.17
CA SER A 279 14.82 -7.52 0.22
C SER A 279 14.68 -7.25 1.72
N TRP A 280 14.24 -6.06 2.03
CA TRP A 280 14.14 -5.58 3.39
C TRP A 280 12.71 -5.35 3.79
N ARG A 281 12.38 -5.83 4.96
CA ARG A 281 11.16 -5.46 5.63
C ARG A 281 11.46 -4.39 6.67
N TYR A 282 10.75 -3.29 6.60
CA TYR A 282 10.82 -2.25 7.60
C TYR A 282 9.93 -2.63 8.79
N ASP A 283 10.55 -2.80 9.95
CA ASP A 283 9.85 -3.20 11.18
C ASP A 283 9.17 -2.04 11.92
N GLY A 284 9.23 -0.83 11.37
CA GLY A 284 8.69 0.37 12.00
C GLY A 284 9.58 0.98 13.06
N PHE A 285 10.71 0.36 13.38
CA PHE A 285 11.62 0.77 14.45
C PHE A 285 12.99 1.19 13.95
N GLY A 286 13.09 1.53 12.68
CA GLY A 286 14.33 1.98 12.05
C GLY A 286 15.23 0.87 11.59
N THR A 287 14.79 -0.36 11.66
CA THR A 287 15.51 -1.50 11.17
C THR A 287 14.86 -2.05 9.92
N TRP A 288 15.68 -2.31 8.91
CA TRP A 288 15.30 -3.09 7.77
C TRP A 288 15.77 -4.51 8.01
N VAL A 289 14.83 -5.40 8.22
CA VAL A 289 15.13 -6.82 8.39
C VAL A 289 15.12 -7.46 7.01
N PRO A 290 16.18 -8.17 6.60
CA PRO A 290 16.11 -8.98 5.40
C PRO A 290 14.90 -9.90 5.50
N ARG A 291 14.07 -9.87 4.49
CA ARG A 291 12.90 -10.71 4.48
C ARG A 291 13.34 -12.12 4.17
N ALA A 292 12.98 -13.05 5.04
CA ALA A 292 13.07 -14.44 4.72
C ALA A 292 12.18 -14.72 3.50
N GLU A 293 12.64 -15.54 2.65
CA GLU A 293 12.22 -16.09 1.36
C GLU A 293 10.70 -16.17 1.04
N SER A 294 9.82 -15.88 2.00
CA SER A 294 8.37 -16.03 1.88
C SER A 294 7.70 -15.14 0.82
N TYR A 295 8.43 -14.24 0.17
CA TYR A 295 7.89 -13.33 -0.84
C TYR A 295 8.60 -13.41 -2.18
N THR A 296 9.24 -14.51 -2.43
CA THR A 296 9.67 -14.89 -3.77
C THR A 296 8.52 -15.34 -4.65
N SER A 297 7.34 -15.48 -4.09
CA SER A 297 6.15 -15.84 -4.85
C SER A 297 5.66 -14.67 -5.67
N CYS A 298 5.16 -14.96 -6.83
CA CYS A 298 4.37 -14.06 -7.61
C CYS A 298 3.05 -13.81 -6.88
N MET A 299 2.99 -12.74 -6.12
CA MET A 299 1.70 -12.26 -5.72
C MET A 299 1.13 -11.48 -6.89
N TYR A 300 0.45 -12.21 -7.75
CA TYR A 300 -0.55 -11.59 -8.56
C TYR A 300 -0.11 -10.69 -9.69
N SER A 301 -0.60 -11.00 -10.67
CA SER A 301 -1.34 -10.17 -11.59
C SER A 301 -2.25 -9.06 -11.00
N ARG A 302 -2.51 -9.09 -9.70
CA ARG A 302 -3.14 -7.99 -8.96
C ARG A 302 -2.50 -6.64 -9.29
N ASN A 303 -1.30 -6.69 -9.72
CA ASN A 303 -0.46 -5.54 -9.96
C ASN A 303 -0.49 -5.01 -11.38
N ARG A 304 -1.27 -5.54 -12.28
CA ARG A 304 -1.50 -4.96 -13.60
C ARG A 304 -0.27 -4.23 -14.24
N PRO A 305 0.97 -4.67 -14.01
CA PRO A 305 2.13 -3.88 -14.45
C PRO A 305 2.39 -4.01 -15.94
N LEU A 306 1.78 -4.99 -16.61
CA LEU A 306 2.23 -5.39 -17.93
C LEU A 306 1.99 -4.32 -18.99
N VAL A 307 0.91 -3.54 -18.87
CA VAL A 307 0.70 -2.39 -19.73
C VAL A 307 1.76 -1.30 -19.50
N LEU A 308 2.08 -1.02 -18.23
CA LEU A 308 3.07 0.00 -17.88
C LEU A 308 4.47 -0.41 -18.35
N LEU A 309 4.86 -1.65 -18.13
CA LEU A 309 6.13 -2.19 -18.60
C LEU A 309 6.22 -2.12 -20.12
N SER A 310 5.16 -2.45 -20.84
CA SER A 310 5.11 -2.34 -22.30
C SER A 310 5.26 -0.90 -22.77
N MET A 311 4.57 0.06 -22.10
CA MET A 311 4.71 1.48 -22.41
C MET A 311 6.13 2.00 -22.18
N LEU A 312 6.85 1.42 -21.22
CA LEU A 312 8.24 1.78 -20.91
C LEU A 312 9.28 1.14 -21.85
N GLY A 313 8.86 0.31 -22.78
CA GLY A 313 9.75 -0.37 -23.75
C GLY A 313 10.06 -1.82 -23.38
N LEU A 314 9.40 -2.38 -22.38
CA LEU A 314 9.59 -3.75 -21.90
C LEU A 314 8.47 -4.70 -22.39
N GLY A 315 8.05 -4.55 -23.65
CA GLY A 315 6.97 -5.35 -24.23
C GLY A 315 7.26 -6.84 -24.29
N ALA A 316 8.52 -7.22 -24.58
CA ALA A 316 8.93 -8.62 -24.60
C ALA A 316 8.91 -9.24 -23.19
N GLU A 317 9.33 -8.47 -22.20
CA GLU A 317 9.27 -8.85 -20.80
C GLU A 317 7.81 -9.01 -20.33
N ALA A 318 6.95 -8.09 -20.70
CA ALA A 318 5.53 -8.17 -20.41
C ALA A 318 4.89 -9.42 -21.00
N LEU A 319 5.22 -9.80 -22.24
CA LEU A 319 4.75 -11.04 -22.86
C LEU A 319 5.28 -12.29 -22.16
N ARG A 320 6.55 -12.30 -21.72
CA ARG A 320 7.07 -13.42 -20.93
C ARG A 320 6.34 -13.56 -19.59
N THR A 321 6.02 -12.45 -18.96
CA THR A 321 5.20 -12.46 -17.72
C THR A 321 3.79 -12.95 -18.00
N ALA A 322 3.17 -12.55 -19.10
CA ALA A 322 1.87 -13.07 -19.51
C ALA A 322 1.91 -14.59 -19.78
N ASP A 323 2.97 -15.11 -20.40
CA ASP A 323 3.19 -16.55 -20.56
C ASP A 323 3.34 -17.26 -19.22
N PHE A 324 4.07 -16.65 -18.28
CA PHE A 324 4.21 -17.17 -16.93
C PHE A 324 2.85 -17.24 -16.23
N LEU A 325 2.09 -16.15 -16.24
CA LEU A 325 0.75 -16.08 -15.63
C LEU A 325 -0.20 -17.13 -16.23
N ASN A 326 -0.24 -17.26 -17.54
CA ASN A 326 -1.04 -18.25 -18.21
C ASN A 326 -0.67 -19.68 -17.80
N ARG A 327 0.61 -20.00 -17.84
CA ARG A 327 1.11 -21.36 -17.60
C ARG A 327 0.98 -21.78 -16.13
N TRP A 328 1.27 -20.88 -15.22
CA TRP A 328 1.40 -21.23 -13.81
C TRP A 328 0.19 -20.86 -12.95
N LEU A 329 -0.53 -19.80 -13.30
CA LEU A 329 -1.69 -19.33 -12.54
C LEU A 329 -3.02 -19.77 -13.18
N MET A 330 -3.12 -19.73 -14.50
CA MET A 330 -4.38 -19.98 -15.21
C MET A 330 -4.53 -21.40 -15.73
N TYR A 331 -3.55 -22.25 -15.56
CA TYR A 331 -3.62 -23.62 -16.05
C TYR A 331 -2.91 -24.61 -15.15
N TYR A 332 -3.65 -25.60 -14.68
CA TYR A 332 -3.17 -26.69 -13.85
C TYR A 332 -3.56 -28.03 -14.51
N PRO A 333 -2.82 -28.49 -15.51
CA PRO A 333 -3.21 -29.68 -16.29
C PRO A 333 -3.16 -30.99 -15.51
N GLU A 334 -2.46 -31.01 -14.36
CA GLU A 334 -2.14 -32.24 -13.61
C GLU A 334 -3.09 -32.50 -12.45
N GLN A 335 -4.03 -31.61 -12.19
CA GLN A 335 -5.02 -31.76 -11.14
C GLN A 335 -6.42 -31.77 -11.74
N GLU A 336 -6.92 -32.95 -12.09
CA GLU A 336 -8.34 -33.14 -12.17
C GLU A 336 -8.87 -33.18 -10.74
N LEU A 337 -9.51 -32.11 -10.33
CA LEU A 337 -10.16 -32.03 -9.04
C LEU A 337 -11.62 -32.38 -9.20
N TYR A 338 -12.12 -33.20 -8.30
CA TYR A 338 -13.52 -33.60 -8.28
C TYR A 338 -14.14 -33.18 -6.94
N PHE A 339 -15.32 -32.63 -7.01
CA PHE A 339 -16.21 -32.49 -5.88
C PHE A 339 -17.39 -33.42 -6.07
N GLY A 340 -17.33 -34.56 -5.39
CA GLY A 340 -18.24 -35.68 -5.72
C GLY A 340 -17.96 -36.19 -7.12
N GLU A 341 -18.99 -36.18 -7.98
CA GLU A 341 -18.89 -36.58 -9.38
C GLU A 341 -18.63 -35.42 -10.35
N VAL A 342 -18.55 -34.18 -9.83
CA VAL A 342 -18.39 -33.00 -10.66
C VAL A 342 -16.89 -32.71 -10.85
N ALA A 343 -16.45 -32.79 -12.11
CA ALA A 343 -15.09 -32.41 -12.47
C ALA A 343 -14.94 -30.89 -12.39
N ILE A 344 -13.97 -30.46 -11.63
CA ILE A 344 -13.61 -29.06 -11.46
C ILE A 344 -12.55 -28.72 -12.50
N PRO A 345 -12.68 -27.60 -13.26
CA PRO A 345 -11.68 -27.19 -14.22
C PRO A 345 -10.29 -27.01 -13.55
N GLY A 346 -9.26 -27.51 -14.23
CA GLY A 346 -8.00 -27.94 -13.63
C GLY A 346 -6.94 -26.90 -13.31
N HIS A 347 -7.26 -25.63 -13.08
CA HIS A 347 -6.24 -24.65 -12.72
C HIS A 347 -6.40 -24.05 -11.31
N TRP A 348 -7.05 -24.81 -10.44
CA TRP A 348 -7.40 -24.31 -9.13
C TRP A 348 -6.64 -25.00 -8.02
N SER A 349 -6.19 -24.22 -7.06
CA SER A 349 -5.72 -24.76 -5.81
C SER A 349 -6.92 -25.00 -4.89
N VAL A 350 -7.21 -26.25 -4.59
CA VAL A 350 -8.06 -26.61 -3.44
C VAL A 350 -7.19 -26.48 -2.20
N ILE A 351 -7.74 -25.88 -1.18
CA ILE A 351 -7.08 -25.71 0.09
C ILE A 351 -7.20 -27.00 0.88
N PRO A 352 -6.09 -27.74 1.08
CA PRO A 352 -6.17 -29.06 1.71
C PRO A 352 -6.51 -29.05 3.19
N ASN A 353 -6.42 -27.90 3.87
CA ASN A 353 -6.39 -27.84 5.33
C ASN A 353 -7.50 -27.03 6.00
N LYS A 354 -8.53 -26.60 5.23
CA LYS A 354 -9.67 -25.91 5.85
C LYS A 354 -10.89 -26.83 5.95
N PRO A 355 -11.80 -26.59 6.91
CA PRO A 355 -13.04 -27.36 7.03
C PRO A 355 -13.79 -27.44 5.69
N LEU A 356 -14.55 -28.51 5.47
CA LEU A 356 -15.28 -28.79 4.23
C LEU A 356 -16.17 -27.64 3.74
N GLU A 357 -16.65 -26.83 4.65
CA GLU A 357 -17.38 -25.60 4.36
C GLU A 357 -16.54 -24.53 3.66
N TYR A 358 -15.21 -24.58 3.78
CA TYR A 358 -14.26 -23.72 3.08
C TYR A 358 -13.52 -24.45 1.96
N SER A 359 -13.67 -25.74 1.82
CA SER A 359 -13.05 -26.53 0.77
C SER A 359 -13.92 -26.68 -0.48
N ARG A 360 -15.02 -25.97 -0.55
CA ARG A 360 -15.72 -25.75 -1.80
C ARG A 360 -14.76 -25.01 -2.72
N VAL A 361 -14.92 -25.20 -3.99
CA VAL A 361 -14.06 -24.65 -5.04
C VAL A 361 -13.82 -23.17 -4.87
N LEU A 362 -12.97 -22.87 -3.98
CA LEU A 362 -12.59 -21.51 -3.68
C LEU A 362 -11.26 -21.32 -4.34
N VAL A 363 -11.28 -20.74 -5.51
CA VAL A 363 -9.99 -20.35 -5.98
C VAL A 363 -10.05 -19.13 -6.82
N GLY A 364 -9.44 -18.22 -6.32
CA GLY A 364 -8.76 -17.23 -7.03
C GLY A 364 -7.36 -17.65 -7.37
N VAL A 365 -6.67 -16.81 -8.04
CA VAL A 365 -5.28 -16.96 -8.34
C VAL A 365 -4.54 -16.89 -7.02
N GLY A 366 -4.37 -18.06 -6.44
CA GLY A 366 -3.49 -18.22 -5.31
C GLY A 366 -2.05 -18.25 -5.77
N TRP A 367 -1.22 -18.39 -4.81
CA TRP A 367 0.21 -18.58 -4.97
C TRP A 367 0.47 -19.79 -5.88
N PRO A 368 1.34 -19.69 -6.88
CA PRO A 368 1.62 -20.80 -7.76
C PRO A 368 2.45 -21.86 -7.03
N THR A 369 1.81 -22.61 -6.12
CA THR A 369 2.45 -23.59 -5.26
C THR A 369 3.32 -24.58 -6.02
N ARG A 370 2.85 -25.03 -7.18
CA ARG A 370 3.63 -25.92 -8.06
C ARG A 370 4.92 -25.24 -8.53
N TYR A 371 4.86 -24.00 -8.96
CA TYR A 371 6.03 -23.26 -9.41
C TYR A 371 7.02 -23.02 -8.28
N THR A 372 6.56 -22.60 -7.12
CA THR A 372 7.44 -22.35 -5.97
C THR A 372 8.09 -23.62 -5.48
N LYS A 373 7.35 -24.75 -5.47
CA LYS A 373 7.89 -26.06 -5.12
C LYS A 373 8.98 -26.52 -6.10
N GLU A 374 8.73 -26.43 -7.40
CA GLU A 374 9.69 -26.84 -8.42
C GLU A 374 10.94 -25.95 -8.44
N ARG A 375 10.75 -24.65 -8.23
CA ARG A 375 11.86 -23.69 -8.35
C ARG A 375 12.62 -23.45 -7.06
N PHE A 376 11.95 -23.44 -5.93
CA PHE A 376 12.56 -23.10 -4.65
C PHE A 376 12.55 -24.24 -3.64
N GLY A 377 11.93 -25.36 -3.97
CA GLY A 377 11.81 -26.51 -3.07
C GLY A 377 10.84 -26.32 -1.90
N GLU A 378 10.01 -25.27 -1.96
CA GLU A 378 9.13 -24.89 -0.86
C GLU A 378 7.67 -25.08 -1.22
N ASP A 379 6.91 -25.67 -0.28
CA ASP A 379 5.46 -25.70 -0.32
C ASP A 379 4.92 -24.41 0.29
N PHE A 380 4.71 -23.39 -0.53
CA PHE A 380 3.96 -22.23 -0.08
C PHE A 380 2.50 -22.64 0.15
N GLN A 381 2.07 -22.48 1.38
CA GLN A 381 0.66 -22.61 1.68
C GLN A 381 -0.09 -21.47 0.97
N ASN A 382 -0.96 -21.84 0.08
CA ASN A 382 -2.00 -20.95 -0.37
C ASN A 382 -2.75 -20.48 0.88
N TYR A 383 -2.99 -19.17 1.01
CA TYR A 383 -3.77 -18.61 2.13
C TYR A 383 -5.19 -19.17 2.18
N GLY A 384 -5.57 -19.82 1.15
CA GLY A 384 -6.77 -20.57 1.15
C GLY A 384 -8.02 -19.78 0.96
N ASN A 385 -7.89 -18.64 0.36
CA ASN A 385 -8.97 -17.70 0.14
C ASN A 385 -9.31 -17.66 -1.35
N ALA A 386 -10.58 -17.51 -1.65
CA ALA A 386 -10.99 -17.22 -3.00
C ALA A 386 -10.67 -15.76 -3.30
N GLU A 387 -9.81 -15.53 -4.28
CA GLU A 387 -9.44 -14.20 -4.72
C GLU A 387 -9.81 -13.98 -6.20
N PRO A 388 -11.10 -13.79 -6.50
CA PRO A 388 -11.57 -13.58 -7.87
C PRO A 388 -10.98 -12.33 -8.52
N ASP A 389 -10.62 -11.33 -7.71
CA ASP A 389 -9.92 -10.13 -8.17
C ASP A 389 -8.60 -10.47 -8.86
N GLY A 390 -7.78 -11.33 -8.26
CA GLY A 390 -6.53 -11.78 -8.85
C GLY A 390 -6.75 -12.52 -10.17
N HIS A 391 -7.82 -13.30 -10.29
CA HIS A 391 -8.19 -13.98 -11.53
C HIS A 391 -8.54 -12.97 -12.63
N GLY A 392 -9.43 -12.02 -12.34
CA GLY A 392 -9.83 -10.98 -13.28
C GLY A 392 -8.66 -10.06 -13.67
N MET A 393 -7.85 -9.65 -12.71
CA MET A 393 -6.67 -8.82 -12.97
C MET A 393 -5.63 -9.54 -13.82
N THR A 394 -5.44 -10.86 -13.65
CA THR A 394 -4.61 -11.67 -14.54
C THR A 394 -5.13 -11.64 -15.97
N MET A 395 -6.41 -11.82 -16.17
CA MET A 395 -7.02 -11.73 -17.50
C MET A 395 -6.77 -10.38 -18.15
N MET A 396 -6.95 -9.28 -17.40
CA MET A 396 -6.69 -7.93 -17.88
C MET A 396 -5.20 -7.72 -18.20
N SER A 397 -4.30 -8.20 -17.35
CA SER A 397 -2.85 -8.10 -17.55
C SER A 397 -2.38 -8.86 -18.82
N VAL A 398 -2.85 -10.09 -18.99
CA VAL A 398 -2.56 -10.90 -20.18
C VAL A 398 -3.08 -10.23 -21.45
N ALA A 399 -4.30 -9.71 -21.43
CA ALA A 399 -4.89 -9.00 -22.56
C ALA A 399 -4.10 -7.73 -22.90
N ASN A 400 -3.71 -6.94 -21.90
CA ASN A 400 -2.91 -5.74 -22.10
C ASN A 400 -1.50 -6.07 -22.64
N ALA A 401 -0.86 -7.11 -22.13
CA ALA A 401 0.44 -7.55 -22.66
C ALA A 401 0.35 -7.98 -24.12
N TRP A 402 -0.74 -8.66 -24.49
CA TRP A 402 -0.99 -9.01 -25.88
C TRP A 402 -1.19 -7.78 -26.77
N LEU A 403 -1.96 -6.79 -26.30
CA LEU A 403 -2.23 -5.57 -27.06
C LEU A 403 -1.00 -4.66 -27.22
N CYS A 404 -0.12 -4.64 -26.22
CA CYS A 404 1.00 -3.69 -26.16
C CYS A 404 2.36 -4.34 -26.42
N GLY A 405 2.48 -5.64 -26.17
CA GLY A 405 3.76 -6.37 -26.25
C GLY A 405 4.11 -6.88 -27.64
N GLY A 406 3.31 -6.58 -28.65
CA GLY A 406 3.55 -7.05 -30.03
C GLY A 406 3.42 -8.56 -30.17
N ALA A 407 2.46 -9.18 -29.49
CA ALA A 407 2.24 -10.62 -29.52
C ALA A 407 1.96 -11.11 -30.95
N SER A 408 2.74 -12.10 -31.39
CA SER A 408 2.54 -12.72 -32.70
C SER A 408 1.25 -13.56 -32.75
N ALA A 409 0.74 -13.83 -33.96
CA ALA A 409 -0.35 -14.77 -34.15
C ALA A 409 -0.02 -16.17 -33.60
N ALA A 410 1.26 -16.56 -33.59
CA ALA A 410 1.71 -17.80 -32.96
C ALA A 410 1.50 -17.76 -31.44
N TRP A 411 1.90 -16.69 -30.79
CA TRP A 411 1.71 -16.50 -29.36
C TRP A 411 0.23 -16.59 -28.97
N VAL A 412 -0.64 -15.91 -29.70
CA VAL A 412 -2.09 -15.95 -29.48
C VAL A 412 -2.62 -17.38 -29.60
N ARG A 413 -2.23 -18.11 -30.66
CA ARG A 413 -2.66 -19.50 -30.87
C ARG A 413 -2.20 -20.42 -29.74
N ASP A 414 -0.95 -20.30 -29.32
CA ASP A 414 -0.32 -21.18 -28.34
C ASP A 414 -0.84 -20.93 -26.92
N ASN A 415 -1.27 -19.69 -26.62
CA ASN A 415 -1.84 -19.28 -25.35
C ASN A 415 -3.37 -19.38 -25.28
N TRP A 416 -4.05 -19.68 -26.42
CA TRP A 416 -5.53 -19.64 -26.46
C TRP A 416 -6.22 -20.62 -25.49
N LYS A 417 -5.60 -21.75 -25.22
CA LYS A 417 -6.11 -22.72 -24.24
C LYS A 417 -6.21 -22.10 -22.84
N TYR A 418 -5.26 -21.29 -22.44
CA TYR A 418 -5.25 -20.62 -21.14
C TYR A 418 -6.32 -19.52 -21.06
N VAL A 419 -6.47 -18.76 -22.15
CA VAL A 419 -7.53 -17.74 -22.27
C VAL A 419 -8.92 -18.38 -22.10
N ARG A 420 -9.14 -19.51 -22.77
CA ARG A 420 -10.40 -20.27 -22.61
C ARG A 420 -10.62 -20.79 -21.20
N GLU A 421 -9.59 -21.36 -20.58
CA GLU A 421 -9.71 -21.92 -19.24
C GLU A 421 -9.99 -20.85 -18.19
N ALA A 422 -9.40 -19.67 -18.34
CA ALA A 422 -9.69 -18.54 -17.45
C ALA A 422 -11.17 -18.13 -17.51
N VAL A 423 -11.75 -18.03 -18.71
CA VAL A 423 -13.18 -17.73 -18.87
C VAL A 423 -14.04 -18.90 -18.37
N ARG A 424 -13.65 -20.14 -18.69
CA ARG A 424 -14.37 -21.33 -18.27
C ARG A 424 -14.48 -21.43 -16.74
N TRP A 425 -13.46 -21.00 -16.02
CA TRP A 425 -13.53 -20.96 -14.57
C TRP A 425 -14.64 -20.03 -14.05
N ILE A 426 -14.73 -18.81 -14.57
CA ILE A 426 -15.79 -17.87 -14.20
C ILE A 426 -17.17 -18.47 -14.56
N ASP A 427 -17.34 -18.93 -15.79
CA ASP A 427 -18.58 -19.53 -16.29
C ASP A 427 -19.02 -20.72 -15.43
N TRP A 428 -18.05 -21.58 -15.08
CA TRP A 428 -18.32 -22.76 -14.26
C TRP A 428 -18.69 -22.38 -12.82
N THR A 429 -17.93 -21.50 -12.16
CA THR A 429 -18.20 -21.09 -10.78
C THR A 429 -19.54 -20.38 -10.65
N MET A 430 -19.92 -19.59 -11.65
CA MET A 430 -21.24 -18.95 -11.71
C MET A 430 -22.38 -19.94 -11.95
N ALA A 431 -22.11 -21.03 -12.66
CA ALA A 431 -23.10 -22.09 -12.90
C ALA A 431 -23.28 -23.06 -11.71
N HIS A 432 -22.35 -23.02 -10.73
CA HIS A 432 -22.36 -23.93 -9.57
C HIS A 432 -22.28 -23.16 -8.26
N PRO A 433 -23.29 -22.33 -7.92
CA PRO A 433 -23.27 -21.50 -6.74
C PRO A 433 -23.21 -22.28 -5.42
N ASP A 434 -23.76 -23.51 -5.41
CA ASP A 434 -23.67 -24.41 -4.26
C ASP A 434 -22.26 -24.91 -3.94
N LEU A 435 -21.33 -24.83 -4.90
CA LEU A 435 -19.92 -25.20 -4.75
C LEU A 435 -19.01 -23.96 -4.59
N SER A 436 -19.35 -22.87 -5.23
CA SER A 436 -18.54 -21.65 -5.29
C SER A 436 -18.97 -20.55 -4.31
N PHE A 437 -20.12 -20.71 -3.66
CA PHE A 437 -20.80 -19.69 -2.87
C PHE A 437 -21.23 -18.44 -3.66
N ASN A 438 -21.13 -18.46 -4.99
CA ASN A 438 -21.57 -17.34 -5.80
C ASN A 438 -23.07 -17.13 -5.68
N GLU A 439 -23.48 -15.91 -5.35
CA GLU A 439 -24.88 -15.52 -5.24
C GLU A 439 -25.10 -14.17 -5.91
N HIS A 440 -26.33 -13.75 -6.05
CA HIS A 440 -26.70 -12.45 -6.63
C HIS A 440 -26.21 -12.19 -8.05
N GLY A 441 -25.73 -13.22 -8.74
CA GLY A 441 -25.03 -13.08 -10.02
C GLY A 441 -23.60 -12.54 -9.88
N LEU A 442 -23.03 -12.61 -8.68
CA LEU A 442 -21.70 -12.13 -8.32
C LEU A 442 -20.81 -13.27 -7.83
N MET A 443 -19.53 -13.07 -7.95
CA MET A 443 -18.52 -13.98 -7.42
C MET A 443 -18.21 -13.63 -5.96
N TYR A 444 -18.26 -14.67 -5.12
CA TYR A 444 -17.92 -14.60 -3.72
C TYR A 444 -16.42 -14.78 -3.55
N GLY A 445 -15.79 -13.92 -2.76
CA GLY A 445 -14.37 -14.01 -2.56
C GLY A 445 -13.87 -13.16 -1.41
N GLU A 446 -12.62 -13.39 -1.04
CA GLU A 446 -11.94 -12.60 -0.05
C GLU A 446 -11.50 -11.26 -0.66
N THR A 447 -11.67 -10.23 0.12
CA THR A 447 -10.86 -9.02 0.06
C THR A 447 -9.86 -9.09 1.19
N GLU A 448 -8.67 -8.61 0.99
CA GLU A 448 -7.59 -8.62 1.99
C GLU A 448 -8.07 -8.40 3.43
N GLY A 449 -7.64 -9.26 4.34
CA GLY A 449 -8.04 -9.20 5.74
C GLY A 449 -9.10 -10.21 6.16
N GLY A 450 -9.43 -11.19 5.31
CA GLY A 450 -10.31 -12.30 5.66
C GLY A 450 -11.80 -12.00 5.57
N MET A 451 -12.19 -10.90 4.93
CA MET A 451 -13.60 -10.59 4.69
C MET A 451 -14.07 -11.26 3.40
N MET A 452 -14.88 -12.31 3.55
CA MET A 452 -15.52 -13.01 2.45
C MET A 452 -16.82 -12.30 2.10
N GLU A 453 -16.90 -11.72 0.91
CA GLU A 453 -18.05 -10.92 0.46
C GLU A 453 -18.17 -10.85 -1.06
N PHE A 454 -19.29 -10.33 -1.55
CA PHE A 454 -19.52 -10.03 -2.98
C PHE A 454 -19.06 -8.62 -3.31
N THR A 455 -17.75 -8.38 -3.24
CA THR A 455 -17.20 -7.04 -3.38
C THR A 455 -17.04 -6.60 -4.82
N MET A 456 -17.08 -5.30 -5.05
CA MET A 456 -16.70 -4.73 -6.34
C MET A 456 -15.25 -5.05 -6.67
N PHE A 457 -14.38 -5.08 -5.67
CA PHE A 457 -12.97 -5.37 -5.83
C PHE A 457 -12.75 -6.76 -6.45
N ASN A 458 -13.55 -7.76 -6.05
CA ASN A 458 -13.54 -9.10 -6.62
C ASN A 458 -14.17 -9.16 -8.03
N ASN A 459 -15.26 -8.44 -8.24
CA ASN A 459 -16.11 -8.61 -9.40
C ASN A 459 -15.75 -7.72 -10.59
N MET A 460 -15.26 -6.49 -10.35
CA MET A 460 -14.89 -5.55 -11.41
C MET A 460 -13.78 -6.08 -12.33
N PRO A 461 -12.66 -6.63 -11.82
CA PRO A 461 -11.63 -7.17 -12.68
C PRO A 461 -12.10 -8.38 -13.49
N CYS A 462 -12.95 -9.23 -12.93
CA CYS A 462 -13.55 -10.35 -13.66
C CYS A 462 -14.45 -9.87 -14.79
N PHE A 463 -15.31 -8.89 -14.52
CA PHE A 463 -16.17 -8.26 -15.51
C PHE A 463 -15.37 -7.69 -16.69
N LEU A 464 -14.38 -6.86 -16.40
CA LEU A 464 -13.58 -6.21 -17.45
C LEU A 464 -12.55 -7.16 -18.07
N GLY A 465 -12.06 -8.14 -17.33
CA GLY A 465 -11.22 -9.21 -17.87
C GLY A 465 -11.97 -10.02 -18.95
N LEU A 466 -13.24 -10.34 -18.71
CA LEU A 466 -14.12 -11.00 -19.72
C LEU A 466 -14.30 -10.12 -20.96
N ARG A 467 -14.51 -8.80 -20.80
CA ARG A 467 -14.59 -7.84 -21.92
C ARG A 467 -13.30 -7.80 -22.73
N MET A 468 -12.17 -7.78 -22.07
CA MET A 468 -10.87 -7.75 -22.73
C MET A 468 -10.60 -9.05 -23.47
N TYR A 469 -10.93 -10.20 -22.88
CA TYR A 469 -10.80 -11.50 -23.56
C TYR A 469 -11.78 -11.67 -24.72
N ALA A 470 -12.99 -11.12 -24.61
CA ALA A 470 -13.91 -11.05 -25.74
C ALA A 470 -13.33 -10.21 -26.89
N SER A 471 -12.72 -9.06 -26.58
CA SER A 471 -12.01 -8.26 -27.59
C SER A 471 -10.82 -9.01 -28.23
N MET A 472 -10.08 -9.79 -27.43
CA MET A 472 -9.02 -10.66 -27.97
C MET A 472 -9.62 -11.73 -28.91
N ALA A 473 -10.76 -12.31 -28.55
CA ALA A 473 -11.44 -13.31 -29.38
C ALA A 473 -11.90 -12.72 -30.71
N GLU A 474 -12.47 -11.51 -30.73
CA GLU A 474 -12.83 -10.82 -31.96
C GLU A 474 -11.61 -10.62 -32.88
N LYS A 475 -10.52 -10.09 -32.33
CA LYS A 475 -9.26 -9.88 -33.09
C LYS A 475 -8.65 -11.18 -33.59
N ALA A 476 -8.87 -12.29 -32.88
CA ALA A 476 -8.44 -13.63 -33.29
C ALA A 476 -9.43 -14.32 -34.26
N GLY A 477 -10.49 -13.65 -34.71
CA GLY A 477 -11.51 -14.21 -35.60
C GLY A 477 -12.44 -15.24 -34.96
N ARG A 478 -12.61 -15.20 -33.63
CA ARG A 478 -13.39 -16.15 -32.83
C ARG A 478 -14.67 -15.50 -32.29
N SER A 479 -15.48 -14.97 -33.18
CA SER A 479 -16.65 -14.16 -32.87
C SER A 479 -17.71 -14.87 -32.02
N VAL A 480 -17.84 -16.21 -32.12
CA VAL A 480 -18.75 -16.99 -31.27
C VAL A 480 -18.31 -16.99 -29.83
N GLU A 481 -17.00 -17.18 -29.56
CA GLU A 481 -16.44 -17.09 -28.22
C GLU A 481 -16.56 -15.65 -27.67
N ALA A 482 -16.26 -14.66 -28.50
CA ALA A 482 -16.40 -13.25 -28.14
C ALA A 482 -17.83 -12.89 -27.71
N GLY A 483 -18.83 -13.31 -28.50
CA GLY A 483 -20.26 -13.08 -28.19
C GLY A 483 -20.66 -13.71 -26.85
N ARG A 484 -20.24 -14.96 -26.61
CA ARG A 484 -20.53 -15.64 -25.35
C ARG A 484 -19.85 -14.97 -24.14
N TRP A 485 -18.59 -14.58 -24.29
CA TRP A 485 -17.82 -13.95 -23.22
C TRP A 485 -18.34 -12.54 -22.90
N ASN A 486 -18.77 -11.79 -23.93
CA ASN A 486 -19.46 -10.52 -23.73
C ASN A 486 -20.78 -10.70 -22.98
N ALA A 487 -21.58 -11.70 -23.31
CA ALA A 487 -22.83 -11.97 -22.61
C ALA A 487 -22.61 -12.33 -21.13
N LEU A 488 -21.57 -13.09 -20.82
CA LEU A 488 -21.17 -13.39 -19.44
C LEU A 488 -20.72 -12.11 -18.71
N ALA A 489 -19.94 -11.27 -19.37
CA ALA A 489 -19.53 -9.98 -18.84
C ALA A 489 -20.73 -9.06 -18.59
N ASP A 490 -21.70 -8.99 -19.54
CA ASP A 490 -22.92 -8.19 -19.37
C ASP A 490 -23.69 -8.63 -18.12
N SER A 491 -23.87 -9.94 -17.94
CA SER A 491 -24.57 -10.49 -16.78
C SER A 491 -23.88 -10.10 -15.46
N LEU A 492 -22.54 -10.17 -15.42
CA LEU A 492 -21.78 -9.79 -14.23
C LEU A 492 -21.82 -8.29 -13.99
N GLY A 493 -21.69 -7.47 -15.04
CA GLY A 493 -21.78 -6.01 -14.95
C GLY A 493 -23.15 -5.52 -14.47
N GLU A 494 -24.23 -6.13 -14.95
CA GLU A 494 -25.60 -5.85 -14.47
C GLU A 494 -25.79 -6.26 -13.01
N ALA A 495 -25.22 -7.38 -12.58
CA ALA A 495 -25.27 -7.83 -11.20
C ALA A 495 -24.51 -6.87 -10.27
N ILE A 496 -23.33 -6.37 -10.69
CA ILE A 496 -22.59 -5.33 -9.95
C ILE A 496 -23.45 -4.07 -9.78
N LEU A 497 -24.04 -3.56 -10.85
CA LEU A 497 -24.89 -2.37 -10.80
C LEU A 497 -26.14 -2.55 -9.93
N ARG A 498 -26.66 -3.78 -9.86
CA ARG A 498 -27.84 -4.11 -9.05
C ARG A 498 -27.52 -4.24 -7.56
N TYR A 499 -26.42 -4.88 -7.24
CA TYR A 499 -26.08 -5.27 -5.87
C TYR A 499 -25.20 -4.24 -5.16
N CYS A 500 -24.28 -3.62 -5.93
CA CYS A 500 -23.24 -2.76 -5.36
C CYS A 500 -23.63 -1.26 -5.34
N VAL A 501 -24.84 -0.91 -5.77
CA VAL A 501 -25.33 0.46 -5.77
C VAL A 501 -26.38 0.66 -4.67
N ARG A 502 -26.22 1.73 -3.89
CA ARG A 502 -27.20 2.17 -2.90
C ARG A 502 -27.34 3.69 -2.95
N ASP A 503 -28.56 4.17 -2.93
CA ASP A 503 -28.90 5.61 -2.90
C ASP A 503 -28.20 6.44 -4.01
N GLY A 504 -28.04 5.83 -5.20
CA GLY A 504 -27.42 6.49 -6.36
C GLY A 504 -25.88 6.54 -6.33
N LYS A 505 -25.24 5.90 -5.37
CA LYS A 505 -23.79 5.81 -5.21
C LYS A 505 -23.33 4.37 -5.12
N TRP A 506 -22.04 4.14 -5.24
CA TRP A 506 -21.43 2.87 -4.85
C TRP A 506 -21.58 2.65 -3.34
N ASN A 507 -21.99 1.44 -2.95
CA ASN A 507 -22.14 1.08 -1.54
C ASN A 507 -20.79 0.66 -0.96
N THR A 508 -19.90 1.61 -0.68
CA THR A 508 -18.56 1.34 -0.15
C THR A 508 -18.57 0.87 1.31
N GLU A 509 -19.66 1.06 2.05
CA GLU A 509 -19.78 0.53 3.42
C GLU A 509 -19.83 -0.98 3.46
N LYS A 510 -20.41 -1.61 2.44
CA LYS A 510 -20.54 -3.06 2.35
C LYS A 510 -19.24 -3.74 1.94
N PHE A 511 -18.33 -3.00 1.32
CA PHE A 511 -17.09 -3.51 0.75
C PHE A 511 -15.89 -3.35 1.66
N GLY A 512 -16.13 -2.97 2.92
CA GLY A 512 -15.22 -3.04 4.06
C GLY A 512 -13.94 -2.24 3.90
N PHE A 513 -12.93 -2.86 3.38
CA PHE A 513 -11.57 -2.35 3.40
C PHE A 513 -11.24 -1.39 2.25
N PHE A 514 -11.92 -1.53 1.12
CA PHE A 514 -11.59 -0.80 -0.11
C PHE A 514 -12.76 0.10 -0.54
N HIS A 515 -12.41 1.32 -0.91
CA HIS A 515 -13.28 2.28 -1.58
C HIS A 515 -13.50 1.89 -3.05
N ASP A 516 -14.17 2.74 -3.79
CA ASP A 516 -14.54 2.49 -5.18
C ASP A 516 -13.35 2.13 -6.09
N PRO A 517 -13.22 0.88 -6.54
CA PRO A 517 -12.21 0.46 -7.50
C PRO A 517 -12.71 0.52 -8.95
N SER A 518 -13.96 0.90 -9.20
CA SER A 518 -14.57 0.70 -10.50
C SER A 518 -13.92 1.54 -11.58
N LEU A 519 -13.75 2.83 -11.32
CA LEU A 519 -13.21 3.75 -12.32
C LEU A 519 -11.75 3.46 -12.66
N THR A 520 -10.96 3.08 -11.66
CA THR A 520 -9.56 2.68 -11.85
C THR A 520 -9.45 1.39 -12.66
N THR A 521 -10.39 0.45 -12.48
CA THR A 521 -10.44 -0.78 -13.27
C THR A 521 -10.91 -0.51 -14.68
N TRP A 522 -11.93 0.33 -14.88
CA TRP A 522 -12.35 0.80 -16.20
C TRP A 522 -11.20 1.46 -16.97
N ALA A 523 -10.41 2.29 -16.29
CA ALA A 523 -9.27 2.98 -16.91
C ALA A 523 -8.23 2.01 -17.51
N GLU A 524 -8.09 0.81 -16.99
CA GLU A 524 -7.24 -0.22 -17.59
C GLU A 524 -7.81 -0.84 -18.85
N TYR A 525 -9.10 -0.78 -19.01
CA TYR A 525 -9.77 -1.28 -20.21
C TYR A 525 -9.81 -0.21 -21.31
N VAL A 526 -10.24 1.01 -20.97
CA VAL A 526 -10.49 2.08 -21.97
C VAL A 526 -9.35 3.11 -22.07
N GLY A 527 -8.48 3.24 -21.06
CA GLY A 527 -7.48 4.30 -20.94
C GLY A 527 -7.93 5.41 -20.00
N TRP A 528 -7.21 6.54 -20.04
CA TRP A 528 -7.35 7.61 -19.04
C TRP A 528 -8.47 8.61 -19.30
N ASP A 529 -9.17 8.53 -20.44
CA ASP A 529 -10.32 9.38 -20.76
C ASP A 529 -11.64 8.74 -20.35
N VAL A 530 -11.74 8.43 -19.07
CA VAL A 530 -12.90 7.71 -18.52
C VAL A 530 -14.22 8.48 -18.63
N GLY A 531 -14.14 9.80 -18.64
CA GLY A 531 -15.35 10.64 -18.83
C GLY A 531 -16.01 10.47 -20.18
N SER A 532 -15.22 10.14 -21.22
CA SER A 532 -15.74 9.92 -22.58
C SER A 532 -15.95 8.43 -22.90
N ASP A 533 -15.09 7.56 -22.34
CA ASP A 533 -14.96 6.19 -22.83
C ASP A 533 -15.57 5.12 -21.88
N VAL A 534 -16.02 5.53 -20.67
CA VAL A 534 -16.75 4.69 -19.73
C VAL A 534 -18.26 4.96 -19.84
N PRO A 535 -19.13 3.94 -19.75
CA PRO A 535 -20.58 4.21 -19.77
C PRO A 535 -21.00 5.20 -18.68
N GLU A 536 -21.84 6.17 -19.04
CA GLU A 536 -22.23 7.31 -18.21
C GLU A 536 -22.63 6.91 -16.77
N ARG A 537 -23.40 5.84 -16.63
CA ARG A 537 -23.86 5.37 -15.33
C ARG A 537 -22.72 4.99 -14.39
N TRP A 538 -21.68 4.32 -14.90
CA TRP A 538 -20.52 3.92 -14.11
C TRP A 538 -19.69 5.15 -13.69
N TYR A 539 -19.49 6.07 -14.63
CA TYR A 539 -18.78 7.31 -14.35
C TYR A 539 -19.50 8.16 -13.28
N GLU A 540 -20.83 8.31 -13.39
CA GLU A 540 -21.64 9.05 -12.43
C GLU A 540 -21.58 8.44 -11.03
N LEU A 541 -21.70 7.13 -10.91
CA LEU A 541 -21.62 6.46 -9.63
C LEU A 541 -20.29 6.73 -8.92
N SER A 542 -19.17 6.64 -9.64
CA SER A 542 -17.85 6.95 -9.08
C SER A 542 -17.69 8.43 -8.76
N ARG A 543 -18.16 9.31 -9.62
CA ARG A 543 -18.15 10.75 -9.37
C ARG A 543 -18.91 11.14 -8.09
N ASP A 544 -20.07 10.53 -7.88
CA ASP A 544 -20.94 10.83 -6.75
C ASP A 544 -20.47 10.18 -5.44
N THR A 545 -19.73 9.06 -5.53
CA THR A 545 -19.12 8.35 -4.39
C THR A 545 -17.80 9.01 -3.93
N TYR A 546 -17.04 9.59 -4.84
CA TYR A 546 -15.65 10.03 -4.61
C TYR A 546 -15.47 10.91 -3.35
N ARG A 547 -16.39 11.82 -3.07
CA ARG A 547 -16.27 12.71 -1.91
C ARG A 547 -16.44 11.99 -0.58
N ASP A 548 -17.30 10.99 -0.57
CA ASP A 548 -17.53 10.17 0.62
C ASP A 548 -16.31 9.31 0.91
N ASP A 549 -15.72 8.73 -0.13
CA ASP A 549 -14.46 7.96 -0.03
C ASP A 549 -13.29 8.84 0.42
N LEU A 550 -13.14 10.02 -0.16
CA LEU A 550 -12.12 10.98 0.24
C LEU A 550 -12.23 11.34 1.73
N ALA A 551 -13.45 11.65 2.20
CA ALA A 551 -13.68 12.02 3.59
C ALA A 551 -13.45 10.85 4.55
N ARG A 552 -13.84 9.63 4.17
CA ARG A 552 -13.80 8.44 5.02
C ARG A 552 -12.39 7.88 5.17
N TYR A 553 -11.63 7.78 4.08
CA TYR A 553 -10.37 7.04 4.04
C TYR A 553 -9.12 7.94 4.06
N VAL A 554 -9.22 9.17 3.60
CA VAL A 554 -8.06 10.07 3.45
C VAL A 554 -8.18 11.32 4.32
N GLY A 555 -9.36 11.92 4.39
CA GLY A 555 -9.63 13.13 5.16
C GLY A 555 -9.00 14.40 4.58
N ASP A 556 -8.97 15.45 5.38
CA ASP A 556 -8.56 16.80 4.98
C ASP A 556 -7.05 16.97 4.77
N THR A 557 -6.25 16.02 5.24
CA THR A 557 -4.78 16.02 5.03
C THR A 557 -4.38 15.52 3.65
N TYR A 558 -5.24 14.78 2.98
CA TYR A 558 -4.94 14.05 1.74
C TYR A 558 -3.81 13.02 1.91
N MET A 559 -3.57 12.56 3.14
CA MET A 559 -2.63 11.50 3.46
C MET A 559 -3.29 10.34 4.18
N GLY A 560 -4.42 10.61 4.85
CA GLY A 560 -5.13 9.63 5.66
C GLY A 560 -4.31 9.09 6.84
N PRO A 561 -4.90 8.28 7.68
CA PRO A 561 -4.20 7.63 8.79
C PRO A 561 -3.20 6.58 8.30
N ARG A 562 -3.48 5.93 7.16
CA ARG A 562 -2.59 4.94 6.53
C ARG A 562 -1.59 5.55 5.56
N GLY A 563 -1.78 6.82 5.15
CA GLY A 563 -0.96 7.52 4.18
C GLY A 563 -0.90 6.79 2.84
N LEU A 564 0.22 6.15 2.53
CA LEU A 564 0.38 5.29 1.37
C LEU A 564 -0.27 3.92 1.66
N GLY A 565 -0.69 3.25 0.64
CA GLY A 565 -1.40 1.99 0.69
C GLY A 565 -2.53 1.99 -0.34
N TYR A 566 -3.39 0.99 -0.30
CA TYR A 566 -4.46 0.86 -1.28
C TYR A 566 -5.38 2.08 -1.31
N ASP A 567 -5.80 2.56 -0.14
CA ASP A 567 -6.73 3.69 -0.05
C ASP A 567 -6.20 4.95 -0.73
N HIS A 568 -4.98 5.35 -0.39
CA HIS A 568 -4.39 6.56 -0.97
C HIS A 568 -4.21 6.45 -2.48
N ASN A 569 -3.65 5.34 -2.95
CA ASN A 569 -3.36 5.15 -4.36
C ASN A 569 -4.63 5.17 -5.21
N LEU A 570 -5.67 4.41 -4.84
CA LEU A 570 -6.89 4.33 -5.63
C LEU A 570 -7.70 5.63 -5.57
N ILE A 571 -7.79 6.30 -4.41
CA ILE A 571 -8.49 7.59 -4.31
C ILE A 571 -7.73 8.68 -5.08
N SER A 572 -6.40 8.67 -5.07
CA SER A 572 -5.60 9.62 -5.86
C SER A 572 -5.78 9.39 -7.37
N GLN A 573 -5.87 8.14 -7.83
CA GLN A 573 -6.20 7.83 -9.21
C GLN A 573 -7.62 8.26 -9.58
N ASN A 574 -8.59 8.04 -8.70
CA ASN A 574 -9.95 8.54 -8.91
C ASN A 574 -9.99 10.08 -8.99
N ALA A 575 -9.19 10.79 -8.18
CA ALA A 575 -9.06 12.24 -8.27
C ALA A 575 -8.54 12.69 -9.64
N LEU A 576 -7.51 12.01 -10.17
CA LEU A 576 -6.97 12.26 -11.50
C LEU A 576 -8.01 11.94 -12.59
N LEU A 577 -8.59 10.76 -12.57
CA LEU A 577 -9.55 10.29 -13.58
C LEU A 577 -10.82 11.11 -13.63
N LEU A 578 -11.27 11.63 -12.48
CA LEU A 578 -12.41 12.54 -12.36
C LEU A 578 -12.06 14.01 -12.56
N ASP A 579 -10.84 14.33 -12.96
CA ASP A 579 -10.34 15.69 -13.19
C ASP A 579 -10.57 16.64 -11.99
N ARG A 580 -10.38 16.13 -10.76
CA ARG A 580 -10.44 16.92 -9.52
C ARG A 580 -9.12 17.64 -9.30
N SER A 581 -8.93 18.75 -9.98
CA SER A 581 -7.64 19.44 -10.07
C SER A 581 -7.10 19.93 -8.73
N ALA A 582 -7.95 20.39 -7.83
CA ALA A 582 -7.57 20.80 -6.49
C ALA A 582 -7.13 19.61 -5.61
N ASP A 583 -7.73 18.44 -5.82
CA ASP A 583 -7.47 17.25 -5.06
C ASP A 583 -6.20 16.55 -5.57
N TYR A 584 -6.07 16.34 -6.89
CA TYR A 584 -4.89 15.65 -7.41
C TYR A 584 -3.59 16.48 -7.24
N ASP A 585 -3.69 17.82 -7.20
CA ASP A 585 -2.53 18.66 -6.84
C ASP A 585 -1.97 18.27 -5.47
N ARG A 586 -2.84 18.11 -4.48
CA ARG A 586 -2.47 17.68 -3.12
C ARG A 586 -1.99 16.23 -3.09
N PHE A 587 -2.70 15.33 -3.77
CA PHE A 587 -2.35 13.92 -3.81
C PHE A 587 -0.96 13.68 -4.40
N LEU A 588 -0.61 14.27 -5.53
CA LEU A 588 0.69 14.08 -6.16
C LEU A 588 1.84 14.62 -5.32
N ARG A 589 1.66 15.79 -4.66
CA ARG A 589 2.64 16.32 -3.71
C ARG A 589 2.79 15.43 -2.48
N ASN A 590 1.69 14.91 -1.98
CA ASN A 590 1.69 14.00 -0.84
C ASN A 590 2.25 12.62 -1.21
N LEU A 591 1.97 12.11 -2.39
CA LEU A 591 2.58 10.88 -2.88
C LEU A 591 4.12 10.98 -2.90
N ALA A 592 4.66 12.11 -3.38
CA ALA A 592 6.08 12.38 -3.33
C ALA A 592 6.62 12.33 -1.88
N ARG A 593 5.92 12.94 -0.93
CA ARG A 593 6.29 12.91 0.50
C ARG A 593 6.25 11.50 1.09
N LEU A 594 5.20 10.74 0.81
CA LEU A 594 4.99 9.39 1.33
C LEU A 594 6.04 8.40 0.81
N CYS A 595 6.49 8.59 -0.42
CA CYS A 595 7.48 7.71 -1.04
C CYS A 595 8.94 8.08 -0.75
N TYR A 596 9.22 9.27 -0.18
CA TYR A 596 10.58 9.74 0.05
C TYR A 596 11.00 9.62 1.51
N ALA A 597 12.15 8.99 1.75
CA ALA A 597 12.73 8.87 3.08
C ALA A 597 14.27 8.99 3.02
N PRO A 598 14.81 10.20 3.14
CA PRO A 598 16.21 10.53 2.83
C PRO A 598 17.24 9.77 3.67
N ARG A 599 16.85 9.24 4.82
CA ARG A 599 17.75 8.57 5.77
C ARG A 599 17.72 7.05 5.66
N LEU A 600 16.88 6.51 4.78
CA LEU A 600 16.80 5.07 4.56
C LEU A 600 17.76 4.64 3.43
N PRO A 601 18.21 3.38 3.44
CA PRO A 601 19.15 2.86 2.44
C PRO A 601 18.66 3.03 0.99
N LYS A 602 17.35 2.90 0.76
CA LYS A 602 16.69 3.11 -0.54
C LYS A 602 15.65 4.24 -0.41
N PRO A 603 16.07 5.50 -0.47
CA PRO A 603 15.23 6.64 -0.06
C PRO A 603 14.02 6.90 -0.96
N PHE A 604 14.01 6.39 -2.18
CA PHE A 604 12.95 6.62 -3.17
C PHE A 604 12.14 5.36 -3.51
N ILE A 605 12.44 4.23 -2.87
CA ILE A 605 11.65 3.01 -3.07
C ILE A 605 10.38 3.06 -2.23
N VAL A 606 9.27 2.74 -2.85
CA VAL A 606 7.93 2.77 -2.22
C VAL A 606 7.85 1.70 -1.12
N PRO A 607 7.38 2.03 0.08
CA PRO A 607 7.05 1.05 1.10
C PRO A 607 5.66 0.47 0.84
N GLU A 608 5.33 -0.62 1.51
CA GLU A 608 3.99 -1.17 1.51
C GLU A 608 2.97 -0.18 2.07
N CYS A 609 3.29 0.43 3.20
CA CYS A 609 2.46 1.44 3.85
C CYS A 609 3.30 2.62 4.34
N ALA A 610 2.63 3.75 4.53
CA ALA A 610 3.16 4.90 5.24
C ALA A 610 2.04 5.55 6.04
N SER A 611 2.31 5.97 7.25
CA SER A 611 1.36 6.72 8.08
C SER A 611 1.88 8.14 8.35
N TYR A 612 0.95 9.07 8.55
CA TYR A 612 1.25 10.48 8.72
C TYR A 612 0.79 11.00 10.07
N SER A 613 1.69 11.67 10.78
CA SER A 613 1.38 12.44 11.97
C SER A 613 1.20 13.91 11.61
N ARG A 614 -0.04 14.42 11.69
CA ARG A 614 -0.35 15.82 11.45
C ARG A 614 0.28 16.75 12.49
N GLU A 615 0.28 16.32 13.74
CA GLU A 615 0.82 17.10 14.86
C GLU A 615 2.30 17.42 14.67
N LYS A 616 3.06 16.45 14.18
CA LYS A 616 4.52 16.55 14.04
C LYS A 616 4.98 16.78 12.60
N ASP A 617 4.06 16.83 11.64
CA ASP A 617 4.34 16.88 10.19
C ASP A 617 5.38 15.85 9.76
N MET A 618 5.18 14.60 10.21
CA MET A 618 6.14 13.53 9.93
C MET A 618 5.46 12.27 9.40
N ILE A 619 6.21 11.50 8.64
CA ILE A 619 5.78 10.27 7.98
C ILE A 619 6.60 9.10 8.51
N ARG A 620 5.91 8.04 8.91
CA ARG A 620 6.48 6.74 9.25
C ARG A 620 6.20 5.76 8.11
N ARG A 621 7.22 5.08 7.66
CA ARG A 621 7.11 3.99 6.68
C ARG A 621 6.98 2.65 7.38
N GLN A 622 6.24 1.74 6.77
CA GLN A 622 5.91 0.45 7.35
C GLN A 622 5.81 -0.62 6.27
N GLY A 623 5.86 -1.88 6.71
CA GLY A 623 5.73 -3.03 5.85
C GLY A 623 6.95 -3.26 4.97
N ASP A 624 6.74 -3.80 3.79
CA ASP A 624 7.80 -4.16 2.89
C ASP A 624 8.34 -2.99 2.09
N LEU A 625 9.64 -2.88 2.01
CA LEU A 625 10.26 -1.94 1.08
C LEU A 625 10.22 -2.51 -0.33
N GLY A 626 9.73 -1.71 -1.25
CA GLY A 626 9.53 -2.18 -2.62
C GLY A 626 8.40 -3.21 -2.73
N ASN A 627 7.34 -3.06 -1.95
CA ASN A 627 6.14 -3.86 -2.13
C ASN A 627 5.60 -3.64 -3.55
N PHE A 628 5.48 -4.71 -4.32
CA PHE A 628 5.19 -4.63 -5.74
C PHE A 628 3.81 -4.05 -6.06
N VAL A 629 2.81 -4.34 -5.22
CA VAL A 629 1.48 -3.74 -5.37
C VAL A 629 1.57 -2.23 -5.30
N GLN A 630 2.22 -1.72 -4.26
CA GLN A 630 2.34 -0.29 -4.05
C GLN A 630 3.23 0.39 -5.09
N GLN A 631 4.30 -0.29 -5.53
CA GLN A 631 5.11 0.21 -6.64
C GLN A 631 4.28 0.37 -7.90
N ASN A 632 3.50 -0.64 -8.25
CA ASN A 632 2.68 -0.61 -9.45
C ASN A 632 1.60 0.47 -9.39
N GLU A 633 0.88 0.59 -8.27
CA GLU A 633 -0.16 1.60 -8.11
C GLU A 633 0.43 3.03 -8.12
N MET A 634 1.61 3.22 -7.54
CA MET A 634 2.34 4.49 -7.63
C MET A 634 2.76 4.80 -9.08
N LEU A 635 3.35 3.84 -9.79
CA LEU A 635 3.74 4.00 -11.20
C LEU A 635 2.53 4.36 -12.06
N ARG A 636 1.40 3.69 -11.82
CA ARG A 636 0.14 3.95 -12.52
C ARG A 636 -0.38 5.36 -12.25
N THR A 637 -0.34 5.81 -10.99
CA THR A 637 -0.71 7.18 -10.63
C THR A 637 0.14 8.20 -11.40
N VAL A 638 1.44 7.98 -11.49
CA VAL A 638 2.37 8.82 -12.25
C VAL A 638 2.06 8.78 -13.75
N MET A 639 1.77 7.63 -14.33
CA MET A 639 1.43 7.49 -15.75
C MET A 639 0.10 8.19 -16.10
N ILE A 640 -0.92 8.10 -15.25
CA ILE A 640 -2.17 8.84 -15.40
C ILE A 640 -1.91 10.35 -15.34
N ALA A 641 -1.07 10.79 -14.40
CA ALA A 641 -0.69 12.20 -14.28
C ALA A 641 0.11 12.69 -15.50
N ALA A 642 1.02 11.88 -16.04
CA ALA A 642 1.78 12.18 -17.26
C ALA A 642 0.88 12.26 -18.51
N GLY A 643 -0.19 11.45 -18.57
CA GLY A 643 -1.35 11.67 -19.42
C GLY A 643 -1.38 10.94 -20.75
N ALA A 644 -0.39 10.15 -21.16
CA ALA A 644 -0.49 9.36 -22.38
C ALA A 644 -1.44 8.18 -22.20
N SER A 645 -2.60 8.23 -22.85
CA SER A 645 -3.67 7.26 -22.73
C SER A 645 -3.61 6.18 -23.81
N LYS A 646 -4.48 5.20 -23.71
CA LYS A 646 -4.66 4.15 -24.70
C LYS A 646 -5.07 4.74 -26.04
N ALA A 647 -4.42 4.29 -27.12
CA ALA A 647 -4.85 4.60 -28.47
C ALA A 647 -6.09 3.79 -28.85
N ALA A 648 -7.02 4.44 -29.49
CA ALA A 648 -8.20 3.82 -30.08
C ALA A 648 -8.35 4.31 -31.52
N ASP A 649 -8.62 3.41 -32.44
CA ASP A 649 -8.79 3.71 -33.87
C ASP A 649 -7.67 4.59 -34.47
N GLY A 650 -6.43 4.33 -34.07
CA GLY A 650 -5.27 5.08 -34.54
C GLY A 650 -5.17 6.52 -34.00
N VAL A 651 -5.89 6.82 -32.91
CA VAL A 651 -5.83 8.12 -32.23
C VAL A 651 -5.30 7.93 -30.81
N VAL A 652 -4.18 8.55 -30.49
CA VAL A 652 -3.67 8.60 -29.11
C VAL A 652 -4.13 9.90 -28.44
N LYS A 653 -4.64 9.79 -27.22
CA LYS A 653 -5.01 10.92 -26.38
C LYS A 653 -3.87 11.23 -25.39
N VAL A 654 -3.43 12.48 -25.32
CA VAL A 654 -2.47 12.96 -24.32
C VAL A 654 -3.15 14.01 -23.46
N MET A 655 -3.29 13.72 -22.18
CA MET A 655 -4.11 14.48 -21.24
C MET A 655 -3.45 14.60 -19.86
N PRO A 656 -2.35 15.37 -19.75
CA PRO A 656 -1.63 15.55 -18.50
C PRO A 656 -2.50 16.16 -17.41
N ARG A 657 -2.38 15.63 -16.20
CA ARG A 657 -3.08 16.09 -15.01
C ARG A 657 -2.05 16.45 -13.95
N LEU A 658 -1.55 17.67 -14.02
CA LEU A 658 -0.40 18.10 -13.23
C LEU A 658 -0.79 19.10 -12.14
N PRO A 659 -0.09 19.06 -11.00
CA PRO A 659 -0.13 20.13 -10.02
C PRO A 659 0.21 21.48 -10.65
N ARG A 660 -0.39 22.53 -10.10
CA ARG A 660 -0.11 23.89 -10.57
C ARG A 660 1.39 24.21 -10.48
N GLY A 661 1.93 24.67 -11.60
CA GLY A 661 3.35 25.03 -11.73
C GLY A 661 4.29 23.86 -12.04
N TRP A 662 3.77 22.66 -12.24
CA TRP A 662 4.56 21.54 -12.72
C TRP A 662 4.57 21.49 -14.25
N ASN A 663 5.65 20.92 -14.78
CA ASN A 663 5.78 20.55 -16.20
C ASN A 663 6.01 19.06 -16.29
N VAL A 664 5.70 18.48 -17.46
CA VAL A 664 6.02 17.09 -17.75
C VAL A 664 6.81 16.99 -19.05
N ARG A 665 7.80 16.11 -19.03
CA ARG A 665 8.51 15.66 -20.21
C ARG A 665 8.46 14.14 -20.24
N VAL A 666 8.07 13.60 -21.38
CA VAL A 666 8.05 12.16 -21.65
C VAL A 666 8.88 11.90 -22.90
N SER A 667 9.72 10.88 -22.87
CA SER A 667 10.57 10.51 -23.98
C SER A 667 10.63 9.00 -24.18
N GLY A 668 10.53 8.56 -25.43
CA GLY A 668 10.62 7.15 -25.81
C GLY A 668 9.45 6.29 -25.37
N LEU A 669 8.27 6.89 -25.14
CA LEU A 669 7.11 6.17 -24.65
C LEU A 669 6.45 5.37 -25.77
N HIS A 670 6.33 4.06 -25.58
CA HIS A 670 5.53 3.22 -26.44
C HIS A 670 4.05 3.46 -26.19
N VAL A 671 3.31 3.66 -27.26
CA VAL A 671 1.88 3.99 -27.16
C VAL A 671 1.07 2.73 -26.83
N TRP A 672 0.37 2.78 -25.73
CA TRP A 672 -0.55 1.70 -25.34
C TRP A 672 -1.64 1.51 -26.40
N GLY A 673 -1.70 0.33 -27.01
CA GLY A 673 -2.64 0.02 -28.10
C GLY A 673 -2.29 0.67 -29.46
N GLY A 674 -1.14 1.33 -29.59
CA GLY A 674 -0.60 1.78 -30.86
C GLY A 674 0.46 0.80 -31.37
N ASP A 675 0.22 0.14 -32.47
CA ASP A 675 1.06 -0.94 -32.99
C ASP A 675 2.46 -0.46 -33.36
N GLY A 676 3.41 -0.61 -32.41
CA GLY A 676 4.80 -0.17 -32.52
C GLY A 676 5.03 1.34 -32.39
N ALA A 677 3.99 2.14 -32.20
CA ALA A 677 4.12 3.59 -32.13
C ALA A 677 4.87 4.06 -30.87
N THR A 678 5.75 5.06 -31.05
CA THR A 678 6.49 5.73 -29.97
C THR A 678 6.34 7.24 -30.06
N ILE A 679 6.14 7.88 -28.90
CA ILE A 679 5.96 9.32 -28.80
C ILE A 679 6.87 9.94 -27.75
N ASP A 680 7.31 11.16 -28.06
CA ASP A 680 7.91 12.08 -27.10
C ASP A 680 6.98 13.27 -26.95
N TYR A 681 6.87 13.81 -25.73
CA TYR A 681 6.18 15.07 -25.56
C TYR A 681 6.69 15.83 -24.33
N ARG A 682 6.47 17.15 -24.39
CA ARG A 682 6.71 18.07 -23.28
C ARG A 682 5.53 19.01 -23.16
N VAL A 683 5.04 19.19 -21.96
CA VAL A 683 4.00 20.18 -21.64
C VAL A 683 4.51 21.11 -20.55
N ASP A 684 4.66 22.38 -20.91
CA ASP A 684 5.11 23.44 -20.01
C ASP A 684 3.91 24.33 -19.61
N TYR A 685 3.84 24.62 -18.32
CA TYR A 685 2.92 25.56 -17.72
C TYR A 685 3.70 26.80 -17.27
N PRO A 686 4.06 27.72 -18.18
CA PRO A 686 4.76 28.95 -17.82
C PRO A 686 3.89 29.80 -16.89
N ARG A 687 4.53 30.70 -16.13
CA ARG A 687 3.83 31.60 -15.19
C ARG A 687 2.74 32.38 -15.91
N GLY A 688 1.50 32.21 -15.46
CA GLY A 688 0.31 32.77 -16.07
C GLY A 688 -0.54 31.75 -16.82
N SER A 689 -1.46 32.21 -17.68
CA SER A 689 -2.41 31.36 -18.42
C SER A 689 -1.82 30.71 -19.69
N ARG A 690 -0.54 30.83 -19.93
CA ARG A 690 0.11 30.29 -21.13
C ARG A 690 0.55 28.86 -20.91
N GLN A 691 0.20 27.98 -21.83
CA GLN A 691 0.75 26.62 -21.95
C GLN A 691 1.47 26.48 -23.27
N ARG A 692 2.52 25.67 -23.25
CA ARG A 692 3.18 25.21 -24.46
C ARG A 692 3.32 23.72 -24.41
N ALA A 693 2.92 23.05 -25.50
CA ALA A 693 3.15 21.62 -25.66
C ALA A 693 3.92 21.37 -26.96
N VAL A 694 4.84 20.42 -26.88
CA VAL A 694 5.63 19.96 -28.02
C VAL A 694 5.48 18.46 -28.07
N PHE A 695 5.13 17.95 -29.25
CA PHE A 695 4.96 16.52 -29.50
C PHE A 695 5.87 16.09 -30.64
N ARG A 696 6.45 14.93 -30.53
CA ARG A 696 7.19 14.28 -31.59
C ARG A 696 6.76 12.82 -31.66
N VAL A 697 6.35 12.38 -32.82
CA VAL A 697 6.09 10.98 -33.10
C VAL A 697 7.38 10.40 -33.66
N THR A 698 8.05 9.55 -32.88
CA THR A 698 9.34 8.96 -33.30
C THR A 698 9.11 7.82 -34.27
N ASP A 699 8.12 6.98 -33.96
CA ASP A 699 7.59 5.95 -34.83
C ASP A 699 6.06 6.04 -34.76
N ARG A 700 5.44 6.20 -35.91
CA ARG A 700 3.99 6.40 -35.99
C ARG A 700 3.21 5.09 -35.79
N GLY A 701 3.78 3.95 -36.22
CA GLY A 701 3.01 2.71 -36.28
C GLY A 701 1.69 2.89 -37.05
N ASP A 702 0.59 2.57 -36.43
CA ASP A 702 -0.77 2.73 -36.97
C ASP A 702 -1.46 4.04 -36.59
N LEU A 703 -0.79 4.95 -35.87
CA LEU A 703 -1.37 6.23 -35.45
C LEU A 703 -1.67 7.14 -36.65
N ARG A 704 -2.87 7.74 -36.62
CA ARG A 704 -3.32 8.71 -37.60
C ARG A 704 -3.38 10.12 -37.02
N ALA A 705 -3.72 10.23 -35.74
CA ALA A 705 -3.85 11.51 -35.07
C ALA A 705 -3.43 11.42 -33.59
N LEU A 706 -3.08 12.59 -33.06
CA LEU A 706 -2.87 12.81 -31.64
C LEU A 706 -3.86 13.86 -31.16
N LYS A 707 -4.60 13.57 -30.10
CA LYS A 707 -5.45 14.55 -29.41
C LYS A 707 -4.80 14.96 -28.10
N PHE A 708 -4.54 16.25 -27.97
CA PHE A 708 -4.00 16.83 -26.75
C PHE A 708 -5.08 17.55 -25.97
N ARG A 709 -5.23 17.22 -24.70
CA ARG A 709 -6.11 17.91 -23.77
C ARG A 709 -5.31 18.91 -22.95
N ALA A 710 -5.43 20.19 -23.31
CA ALA A 710 -4.76 21.27 -22.61
C ALA A 710 -5.62 21.81 -21.45
N GLY A 711 -4.98 22.29 -20.41
CA GLY A 711 -5.62 22.81 -19.21
C GLY A 711 -4.90 22.34 -17.93
N PRO A 712 -5.53 22.49 -16.73
CA PRO A 712 -6.85 23.13 -16.52
C PRO A 712 -6.84 24.65 -16.70
N PHE A 713 -7.97 25.20 -17.14
CA PHE A 713 -8.14 26.63 -17.35
C PHE A 713 -9.23 27.21 -16.45
N ASP A 714 -9.07 28.49 -16.08
CA ASP A 714 -10.07 29.27 -15.35
C ASP A 714 -10.99 30.10 -16.29
N CYS A 715 -10.86 29.94 -17.62
CA CYS A 715 -11.59 30.65 -18.64
C CYS A 715 -12.44 29.70 -19.51
N GLU A 716 -13.44 30.26 -20.21
CA GLU A 716 -14.35 29.49 -21.06
C GLU A 716 -13.80 29.19 -22.45
N THR A 717 -12.91 30.04 -22.93
CA THR A 717 -12.25 29.88 -24.24
C THR A 717 -10.77 30.14 -24.14
N VAL A 718 -10.00 29.48 -25.01
CA VAL A 718 -8.56 29.70 -25.17
C VAL A 718 -8.22 29.91 -26.64
N THR A 719 -7.08 30.51 -26.94
CA THR A 719 -6.56 30.61 -28.30
C THR A 719 -5.39 29.66 -28.50
N VAL A 720 -5.48 28.83 -29.54
CA VAL A 720 -4.42 27.93 -30.00
C VAL A 720 -3.91 28.46 -31.34
N ASN A 721 -2.64 28.83 -31.41
CA ASN A 721 -2.05 29.44 -32.62
C ASN A 721 -2.85 30.62 -33.20
N GLY A 722 -3.43 31.41 -32.27
CA GLY A 722 -4.23 32.58 -32.63
C GLY A 722 -5.66 32.29 -33.08
N ARG A 723 -6.11 31.05 -33.05
CA ARG A 723 -7.51 30.68 -33.31
C ARG A 723 -8.18 30.31 -31.99
N GLU A 724 -9.43 30.77 -31.83
CA GLU A 724 -10.22 30.44 -30.68
C GLU A 724 -10.54 28.93 -30.63
N CYS A 725 -10.36 28.33 -29.44
CA CYS A 725 -10.65 26.95 -29.16
C CYS A 725 -11.59 26.87 -27.95
N PRO A 726 -12.81 26.32 -28.10
CA PRO A 726 -13.75 26.21 -26.98
C PRO A 726 -13.21 25.28 -25.93
N THR A 727 -13.54 25.55 -24.66
CA THR A 727 -13.23 24.69 -23.53
C THR A 727 -14.46 23.89 -23.11
N GLU A 728 -14.21 22.73 -22.56
CA GLU A 728 -15.22 21.88 -21.89
C GLU A 728 -14.92 21.79 -20.38
N LEU A 729 -15.98 21.66 -19.58
CA LEU A 729 -15.83 21.42 -18.14
C LEU A 729 -15.76 19.92 -17.88
N SER A 730 -14.69 19.47 -17.23
CA SER A 730 -14.55 18.12 -16.72
C SER A 730 -14.08 18.17 -15.26
N GLY A 731 -14.78 17.47 -14.37
CA GLY A 731 -14.51 17.54 -12.94
C GLY A 731 -14.75 18.93 -12.35
N ASP A 732 -13.67 19.55 -11.87
CA ASP A 732 -13.68 20.91 -11.31
C ASP A 732 -12.94 21.93 -12.19
N ALA A 733 -12.54 21.54 -13.39
CA ALA A 733 -11.68 22.33 -14.27
C ALA A 733 -12.17 22.36 -15.73
N ARG A 734 -11.72 23.36 -16.46
CA ARG A 734 -11.97 23.49 -17.90
C ARG A 734 -10.76 23.06 -18.71
N TRP A 735 -11.03 22.39 -19.82
CA TRP A 735 -10.05 21.80 -20.72
C TRP A 735 -10.36 22.18 -22.18
N ALA A 736 -9.33 22.19 -23.01
CA ALA A 736 -9.47 22.37 -24.45
C ALA A 736 -8.85 21.19 -25.19
N TRP A 737 -9.60 20.59 -26.11
CA TRP A 737 -9.08 19.52 -26.97
C TRP A 737 -8.48 20.11 -28.26
N ILE A 738 -7.26 19.68 -28.57
CA ILE A 738 -6.51 20.09 -29.75
C ILE A 738 -6.15 18.81 -30.50
N THR A 739 -6.52 18.76 -31.79
CA THR A 739 -6.23 17.60 -32.65
C THR A 739 -5.05 17.93 -33.56
N ILE A 740 -4.10 17.03 -33.62
CA ILE A 740 -2.98 17.02 -34.55
C ILE A 740 -3.22 15.85 -35.51
N ASP A 741 -3.63 16.17 -36.72
CA ASP A 741 -3.88 15.19 -37.78
C ASP A 741 -2.65 15.01 -38.66
N ALA A 742 -2.65 13.95 -39.45
CA ALA A 742 -1.60 13.63 -40.40
C ALA A 742 -0.18 13.58 -39.80
N LEU A 743 -0.06 12.71 -38.79
CA LEU A 743 1.24 12.49 -38.13
C LEU A 743 2.31 11.93 -39.10
N GLU A 744 3.51 12.47 -38.96
CA GLU A 744 4.70 12.06 -39.72
C GLU A 744 5.82 11.65 -38.78
N ASP A 745 6.54 10.59 -39.11
CA ASP A 745 7.67 10.08 -38.33
C ASP A 745 8.77 11.15 -38.20
N GLY A 746 9.24 11.31 -36.95
CA GLY A 746 10.33 12.23 -36.61
C GLY A 746 9.94 13.72 -36.62
N ARG A 747 8.71 14.07 -37.02
CA ARG A 747 8.24 15.45 -37.06
C ARG A 747 7.85 15.96 -35.70
N GLU A 748 8.21 17.21 -35.41
CA GLU A 748 7.83 17.93 -34.21
C GLU A 748 6.59 18.79 -34.45
N TYR A 749 5.65 18.77 -33.52
CA TYR A 749 4.42 19.55 -33.51
C TYR A 749 4.39 20.41 -32.25
N THR A 750 4.28 21.71 -32.43
CA THR A 750 4.21 22.67 -31.30
C THR A 750 2.81 23.24 -31.18
N VAL A 751 2.27 23.25 -29.97
CA VAL A 751 1.01 23.86 -29.61
C VAL A 751 1.29 24.96 -28.59
N ASP A 752 1.05 26.21 -28.97
CA ASP A 752 1.14 27.37 -28.08
C ASP A 752 -0.29 27.86 -27.73
N ILE A 753 -0.58 27.90 -26.44
CA ILE A 753 -1.85 28.31 -25.86
C ILE A 753 -1.61 29.61 -25.12
N ARG A 754 -2.41 30.64 -25.47
CA ARG A 754 -2.24 32.00 -24.93
C ARG A 754 -3.54 32.51 -24.35
#